data_7ad13c4cdc8678ce39b8f8a3c3c37f0d
#
_entry.id   7ad13c4cdc8678ce39b8f8a3c3c37f0d
#
_cell.length_a   1.000
_cell.length_b   1.000
_cell.length_c   1.000
_cell.angle_alpha   90.00
_cell.angle_beta   90.00
_cell.angle_gamma   90.00
#
_symmetry.space_group_name_H-M   'P 1'
#
loop_
_entity.id
_entity.type
_entity.pdbx_description
1 polymer ?
#
loop_
_entity_poly.entity_id
_entity_poly.type
_entity_poly.pdbx_seq_one_letter_code
_entity_poly.pdbx_strand_id
1 'polypeptide(L)'
;SQKGELEDKVYCIYISPLKALDNDIEKNLEEPLKGIEKIAGKDLGIRKAVRTGDTTQYQRQKMLKKPPHILITTPETLSILLVAPKFREKLSNVKYVIIDEIHSLAENKRGVHLSLSLEHLQHLIGQYTRIGLSATVSPLEEVAKFLVGYEYGVERDCKIININYLKDLDIKVLCPVSDIMLADSEDTRLGTYNLLDDLIQENKTTLVFTNTRSGTERFVYNLKKMFPKNYNDENIMAHHSSLSKEVRLATENKLKEGKLKVVVSSTSLELGIDIGYIDLVVLINSPKSVSRALQRIGRSGHKLNEKSTGRIIVTNRDDLVECSVLLKDAKEGKIDKINIPQNCLDVLAQHIYGMSIENPWDIDYAYDVIRKSYCYKNLTRDDYEDVLSYMAGEYEELEERYVYAKIWIDYKENTFGKRGKLARMLYSTNIGTIPDSSGVLVKCDGETVGKIEEDFMERLKKGDTFVLGGQTYRFNYGKGMTINVSPANGPPTIPSWFSQQLPLSFDLAMDIQRFRAHMDTKFRYGKSKQEIMEFIYDYLYVDDFAANSIYEYFVEQYTYAKIPSNQRLLIEYYKGFGDRRFVIFHSLFGRKVNDALSRAVAYIVARQYNTNVTISISDNGFYLSAEGTLGGLEAFKQLTPENFKNILTQSLNKTETLASRFRHCAGRSLMTLRHYKGEAKSVGRQQVRGKILLKFVQEMDNDFSILKEARREALEDYMDVNNALKVIELIANGQMEIKTINTVIPTPFAFNLVSQGYLDVLNQNDKAEFTKRMHKAVLEQIKEKLKESDL
;
A
#
# COMPACT_ATOMS: atom_id res chain seq x y z
N SER A 1 -32.09 -11.68 -24.11
CA SER A 1 -32.33 -10.76 -25.28
C SER A 1 -32.78 -11.51 -26.53
N GLN A 2 -32.26 -12.70 -26.86
CA GLN A 2 -32.69 -13.45 -28.04
C GLN A 2 -34.19 -13.75 -28.06
N LYS A 3 -34.82 -13.94 -26.89
CA LYS A 3 -36.26 -14.16 -26.71
C LYS A 3 -37.07 -12.87 -26.52
N GLY A 4 -36.47 -11.71 -26.56
CA GLY A 4 -37.13 -10.41 -26.34
C GLY A 4 -37.55 -10.13 -24.88
N GLU A 5 -37.00 -10.86 -23.93
CA GLU A 5 -37.40 -10.84 -22.50
C GLU A 5 -36.59 -9.84 -21.63
N LEU A 6 -35.75 -8.96 -22.21
CA LEU A 6 -35.01 -7.99 -21.43
C LEU A 6 -35.87 -6.77 -21.06
N GLU A 7 -36.14 -6.62 -19.78
CA GLU A 7 -36.83 -5.46 -19.20
C GLU A 7 -35.87 -4.28 -19.02
N ASP A 8 -36.43 -3.11 -18.69
CA ASP A 8 -35.66 -1.91 -18.30
C ASP A 8 -35.11 -2.05 -16.87
N LYS A 9 -34.22 -3.04 -16.68
CA LYS A 9 -33.58 -3.41 -15.41
C LYS A 9 -32.12 -3.83 -15.60
N VAL A 10 -31.36 -3.85 -14.52
CA VAL A 10 -29.98 -4.32 -14.48
C VAL A 10 -29.94 -5.83 -14.27
N TYR A 11 -29.19 -6.55 -15.11
CA TYR A 11 -29.00 -8.02 -15.02
C TYR A 11 -27.59 -8.41 -14.59
N CYS A 12 -26.59 -7.56 -14.87
CA CYS A 12 -25.21 -7.77 -14.50
C CYS A 12 -24.63 -6.48 -13.89
N ILE A 13 -23.97 -6.61 -12.73
CA ILE A 13 -23.17 -5.54 -12.13
C ILE A 13 -21.71 -5.93 -12.29
N TYR A 14 -20.91 -5.06 -12.89
CA TYR A 14 -19.47 -5.19 -12.97
C TYR A 14 -18.82 -4.15 -12.06
N ILE A 15 -18.04 -4.60 -11.09
CA ILE A 15 -17.42 -3.76 -10.06
C ILE A 15 -15.93 -3.76 -10.26
N SER A 16 -15.32 -2.59 -10.41
CA SER A 16 -13.88 -2.44 -10.48
C SER A 16 -13.33 -1.49 -9.39
N PRO A 17 -12.07 -1.63 -8.99
CA PRO A 17 -11.48 -0.77 -7.97
C PRO A 17 -11.22 0.66 -8.44
N LEU A 18 -11.11 0.90 -9.75
CA LEU A 18 -10.69 2.18 -10.34
C LEU A 18 -11.66 2.68 -11.41
N LYS A 19 -11.97 3.98 -11.36
CA LYS A 19 -12.80 4.64 -12.38
C LYS A 19 -12.21 4.60 -13.80
N ALA A 20 -10.88 4.59 -13.93
CA ALA A 20 -10.21 4.46 -15.23
C ALA A 20 -10.50 3.08 -15.85
N LEU A 21 -10.39 2.03 -15.04
CA LEU A 21 -10.70 0.66 -15.45
C LEU A 21 -12.16 0.50 -15.88
N ASP A 22 -13.11 1.15 -15.20
CA ASP A 22 -14.54 1.15 -15.58
C ASP A 22 -14.76 1.66 -17.01
N ASN A 23 -14.06 2.71 -17.42
CA ASN A 23 -14.17 3.26 -18.78
C ASN A 23 -13.54 2.33 -19.84
N ASP A 24 -12.43 1.67 -19.50
CA ASP A 24 -11.79 0.70 -20.40
C ASP A 24 -12.68 -0.56 -20.56
N ILE A 25 -13.29 -1.05 -19.49
CA ILE A 25 -14.23 -2.18 -19.53
C ILE A 25 -15.43 -1.84 -20.41
N GLU A 26 -15.97 -0.62 -20.33
CA GLU A 26 -17.06 -0.19 -21.19
C GLU A 26 -16.70 -0.28 -22.67
N LYS A 27 -15.49 0.16 -23.05
CA LYS A 27 -14.97 0.07 -24.41
C LYS A 27 -14.71 -1.39 -24.82
N ASN A 28 -14.04 -2.16 -23.97
CA ASN A 28 -13.67 -3.55 -24.26
C ASN A 28 -14.88 -4.49 -24.39
N LEU A 29 -16.02 -4.17 -23.76
CA LEU A 29 -17.28 -4.90 -23.95
C LEU A 29 -17.97 -4.55 -25.29
N GLU A 30 -17.61 -3.45 -25.95
CA GLU A 30 -18.29 -3.02 -27.16
C GLU A 30 -18.00 -3.95 -28.36
N GLU A 31 -16.74 -4.34 -28.53
CA GLU A 31 -16.31 -5.17 -29.65
C GLU A 31 -16.89 -6.60 -29.58
N PRO A 32 -16.82 -7.32 -28.44
CA PRO A 32 -17.49 -8.61 -28.28
C PRO A 32 -19.01 -8.56 -28.47
N LEU A 33 -19.66 -7.52 -27.94
CA LEU A 33 -21.13 -7.38 -28.13
C LEU A 33 -21.50 -7.19 -29.59
N LYS A 34 -20.80 -6.30 -30.31
CA LYS A 34 -20.99 -6.12 -31.77
C LYS A 34 -20.68 -7.41 -32.55
N GLY A 35 -19.66 -8.15 -32.15
CA GLY A 35 -19.31 -9.46 -32.73
C GLY A 35 -20.43 -10.47 -32.55
N ILE A 36 -21.02 -10.56 -31.36
CA ILE A 36 -22.15 -11.44 -31.07
C ILE A 36 -23.41 -11.02 -31.87
N GLU A 37 -23.69 -9.72 -31.98
CA GLU A 37 -24.80 -9.18 -32.78
C GLU A 37 -24.64 -9.50 -34.27
N LYS A 38 -23.42 -9.39 -34.79
CA LYS A 38 -23.09 -9.76 -36.17
C LYS A 38 -23.36 -11.26 -36.45
N ILE A 39 -22.96 -12.13 -35.52
CA ILE A 39 -23.19 -13.59 -35.60
C ILE A 39 -24.68 -13.91 -35.48
N ALA A 40 -25.37 -13.20 -34.57
CA ALA A 40 -26.79 -13.37 -34.33
C ALA A 40 -27.68 -12.81 -35.48
N GLY A 41 -27.11 -11.99 -36.38
CA GLY A 41 -27.82 -11.32 -37.46
C GLY A 41 -28.87 -10.30 -37.02
N LYS A 42 -28.82 -9.86 -35.74
CA LYS A 42 -29.79 -8.89 -35.19
C LYS A 42 -29.16 -8.09 -34.05
N ASP A 43 -29.67 -6.88 -33.83
CA ASP A 43 -29.37 -6.08 -32.61
C ASP A 43 -29.98 -6.82 -31.39
N LEU A 44 -29.14 -7.11 -30.41
CA LEU A 44 -29.53 -7.75 -29.15
C LEU A 44 -30.17 -6.77 -28.16
N GLY A 45 -30.06 -5.48 -28.41
CA GLY A 45 -30.59 -4.41 -27.55
C GLY A 45 -29.94 -4.37 -26.15
N ILE A 46 -28.73 -4.92 -26.00
CA ILE A 46 -28.03 -4.95 -24.74
C ILE A 46 -27.40 -3.58 -24.48
N ARG A 47 -27.84 -2.91 -23.41
CA ARG A 47 -27.34 -1.62 -23.00
C ARG A 47 -26.30 -1.79 -21.91
N LYS A 48 -25.17 -1.09 -22.04
CA LYS A 48 -24.12 -0.95 -21.02
C LYS A 48 -23.97 0.51 -20.60
N ALA A 49 -23.59 0.76 -19.38
CA ALA A 49 -23.25 2.11 -18.91
C ALA A 49 -22.35 2.08 -17.67
N VAL A 50 -21.46 3.07 -17.60
CA VAL A 50 -20.61 3.33 -16.42
C VAL A 50 -21.30 4.30 -15.48
N ARG A 51 -21.38 3.94 -14.19
CA ARG A 51 -21.86 4.82 -13.14
C ARG A 51 -20.87 4.89 -12.00
N THR A 52 -20.22 6.03 -11.87
CA THR A 52 -19.21 6.33 -10.84
C THR A 52 -19.49 7.69 -10.19
N GLY A 53 -18.60 8.13 -9.29
CA GLY A 53 -18.67 9.48 -8.74
C GLY A 53 -18.61 10.58 -9.81
N ASP A 54 -17.94 10.33 -10.94
CA ASP A 54 -17.74 11.29 -12.04
C ASP A 54 -18.91 11.36 -13.03
N THR A 55 -19.89 10.45 -12.93
CA THR A 55 -21.08 10.43 -13.80
C THR A 55 -21.93 11.67 -13.57
N THR A 56 -22.23 12.41 -14.65
CA THR A 56 -22.98 13.67 -14.59
C THR A 56 -24.43 13.45 -14.18
N GLN A 57 -25.07 14.50 -13.65
CA GLN A 57 -26.50 14.45 -13.24
C GLN A 57 -27.41 14.07 -14.41
N TYR A 58 -27.12 14.57 -15.61
CA TYR A 58 -27.86 14.25 -16.83
C TYR A 58 -27.77 12.74 -17.15
N GLN A 59 -26.57 12.17 -17.12
CA GLN A 59 -26.35 10.74 -17.35
C GLN A 59 -27.07 9.89 -16.30
N ARG A 60 -27.01 10.29 -15.02
CA ARG A 60 -27.72 9.60 -13.93
C ARG A 60 -29.25 9.57 -14.17
N GLN A 61 -29.83 10.68 -14.62
CA GLN A 61 -31.25 10.74 -14.95
C GLN A 61 -31.61 9.89 -16.18
N LYS A 62 -30.73 9.86 -17.21
CA LYS A 62 -30.91 9.00 -18.38
C LYS A 62 -30.93 7.52 -17.99
N MET A 63 -30.04 7.09 -17.10
CA MET A 63 -30.00 5.70 -16.59
C MET A 63 -31.22 5.32 -15.74
N LEU A 64 -31.85 6.29 -15.07
CA LEU A 64 -33.12 6.03 -14.36
C LEU A 64 -34.29 5.78 -15.31
N LYS A 65 -34.35 6.53 -16.43
CA LYS A 65 -35.41 6.38 -17.44
C LYS A 65 -35.19 5.13 -18.27
N LYS A 66 -33.97 4.86 -18.68
CA LYS A 66 -33.58 3.71 -19.50
C LYS A 66 -32.34 3.02 -18.87
N PRO A 67 -32.54 2.10 -17.89
CA PRO A 67 -31.48 1.45 -17.19
C PRO A 67 -30.57 0.63 -18.10
N PRO A 68 -29.26 0.53 -17.81
CA PRO A 68 -28.39 -0.40 -18.50
C PRO A 68 -28.69 -1.85 -18.06
N HIS A 69 -28.52 -2.82 -18.95
CA HIS A 69 -28.58 -4.24 -18.62
C HIS A 69 -27.26 -4.71 -17.95
N ILE A 70 -26.12 -4.07 -18.35
CA ILE A 70 -24.80 -4.25 -17.72
C ILE A 70 -24.40 -2.91 -17.10
N LEU A 71 -24.35 -2.88 -15.77
CA LEU A 71 -23.95 -1.71 -14.99
C LEU A 71 -22.50 -1.88 -14.57
N ILE A 72 -21.60 -0.99 -15.00
CA ILE A 72 -20.20 -0.93 -14.59
C ILE A 72 -20.06 0.15 -13.52
N THR A 73 -19.48 -0.19 -12.36
CA THR A 73 -19.49 0.71 -11.21
C THR A 73 -18.34 0.46 -10.23
N THR A 74 -18.17 1.34 -9.23
CA THR A 74 -17.21 1.19 -8.12
C THR A 74 -17.93 0.74 -6.83
N PRO A 75 -17.20 0.15 -5.84
CA PRO A 75 -17.79 -0.27 -4.56
C PRO A 75 -18.62 0.82 -3.87
N GLU A 76 -18.09 2.04 -3.83
CA GLU A 76 -18.75 3.18 -3.18
C GLU A 76 -20.06 3.57 -3.88
N THR A 77 -20.05 3.51 -5.21
CA THR A 77 -21.25 3.84 -5.99
C THR A 77 -22.33 2.77 -5.82
N LEU A 78 -21.95 1.49 -5.74
CA LEU A 78 -22.92 0.41 -5.46
C LEU A 78 -23.67 0.69 -4.15
N SER A 79 -22.98 1.03 -3.07
CA SER A 79 -23.62 1.34 -1.79
C SER A 79 -24.59 2.52 -1.87
N ILE A 80 -24.26 3.55 -2.67
CA ILE A 80 -25.18 4.67 -2.92
C ILE A 80 -26.42 4.19 -3.69
N LEU A 81 -26.26 3.27 -4.63
CA LEU A 81 -27.38 2.74 -5.42
C LEU A 81 -28.34 1.89 -4.61
N LEU A 82 -27.82 1.14 -3.62
CA LEU A 82 -28.64 0.32 -2.72
C LEU A 82 -29.62 1.18 -1.91
N VAL A 83 -29.19 2.39 -1.48
CA VAL A 83 -30.04 3.31 -0.71
C VAL A 83 -30.83 4.31 -1.55
N ALA A 84 -30.73 4.26 -2.88
CA ALA A 84 -31.43 5.12 -3.81
C ALA A 84 -32.76 4.47 -4.30
N PRO A 85 -33.96 4.82 -3.79
CA PRO A 85 -35.19 4.04 -3.99
C PRO A 85 -35.49 3.77 -5.46
N LYS A 86 -35.48 4.81 -6.31
CA LYS A 86 -35.78 4.70 -7.73
C LYS A 86 -34.81 3.83 -8.52
N PHE A 87 -33.53 3.77 -8.12
CA PHE A 87 -32.55 2.95 -8.81
C PHE A 87 -32.47 1.53 -8.23
N ARG A 88 -32.70 1.38 -6.94
CA ARG A 88 -32.77 0.07 -6.25
C ARG A 88 -33.79 -0.86 -6.90
N GLU A 89 -34.96 -0.35 -7.26
CA GLU A 89 -35.97 -1.12 -8.01
C GLU A 89 -35.45 -1.66 -9.35
N LYS A 90 -34.47 -0.97 -9.96
CA LYS A 90 -33.86 -1.42 -11.22
C LYS A 90 -32.86 -2.55 -11.03
N LEU A 91 -32.42 -2.81 -9.80
CA LEU A 91 -31.50 -3.90 -9.45
C LEU A 91 -32.20 -5.24 -9.21
N SER A 92 -33.52 -5.29 -9.15
CA SER A 92 -34.29 -6.51 -8.80
C SER A 92 -34.06 -7.73 -9.71
N ASN A 93 -33.52 -7.53 -10.92
CA ASN A 93 -33.25 -8.61 -11.88
C ASN A 93 -31.78 -8.96 -12.01
N VAL A 94 -30.93 -8.49 -11.08
CA VAL A 94 -29.49 -8.80 -11.09
C VAL A 94 -29.31 -10.30 -10.86
N LYS A 95 -28.62 -10.96 -11.79
CA LYS A 95 -28.27 -12.39 -11.75
C LYS A 95 -26.78 -12.62 -11.55
N TYR A 96 -25.96 -11.66 -11.96
CA TYR A 96 -24.51 -11.77 -11.92
C TYR A 96 -23.89 -10.52 -11.34
N VAL A 97 -22.95 -10.69 -10.42
CA VAL A 97 -22.06 -9.63 -9.92
C VAL A 97 -20.63 -10.07 -10.17
N ILE A 98 -19.93 -9.32 -11.01
CA ILE A 98 -18.52 -9.55 -11.34
C ILE A 98 -17.68 -8.54 -10.56
N ILE A 99 -16.68 -9.01 -9.83
CA ILE A 99 -15.73 -8.19 -9.07
C ILE A 99 -14.38 -8.35 -9.72
N ASP A 100 -13.93 -7.31 -10.38
CA ASP A 100 -12.62 -7.28 -11.03
C ASP A 100 -11.52 -6.85 -10.08
N GLU A 101 -10.30 -7.37 -10.32
CA GLU A 101 -9.14 -7.13 -9.46
C GLU A 101 -9.47 -7.32 -7.96
N ILE A 102 -10.22 -8.40 -7.65
CA ILE A 102 -10.76 -8.64 -6.30
C ILE A 102 -9.67 -8.63 -5.21
N HIS A 103 -8.45 -9.07 -5.53
CA HIS A 103 -7.31 -9.04 -4.63
C HIS A 103 -6.98 -7.61 -4.16
N SER A 104 -7.05 -6.63 -5.06
CA SER A 104 -6.77 -5.22 -4.73
C SER A 104 -7.82 -4.58 -3.83
N LEU A 105 -9.03 -5.15 -3.77
CA LEU A 105 -10.10 -4.74 -2.87
C LEU A 105 -10.01 -5.48 -1.53
N ALA A 106 -9.71 -6.77 -1.54
CA ALA A 106 -9.71 -7.62 -0.36
C ALA A 106 -8.74 -7.11 0.75
N GLU A 107 -7.60 -6.53 0.38
CA GLU A 107 -6.57 -6.07 1.31
C GLU A 107 -6.89 -4.74 2.03
N ASN A 108 -8.05 -4.14 1.82
CA ASN A 108 -8.34 -2.82 2.36
C ASN A 108 -9.82 -2.60 2.72
N LYS A 109 -10.11 -1.53 3.44
CA LYS A 109 -11.47 -1.19 3.88
C LYS A 109 -12.48 -0.95 2.74
N ARG A 110 -12.03 -0.74 1.49
CA ARG A 110 -12.94 -0.68 0.34
C ARG A 110 -13.58 -2.04 0.08
N GLY A 111 -12.79 -3.11 0.19
CA GLY A 111 -13.29 -4.47 0.11
C GLY A 111 -14.19 -4.82 1.29
N VAL A 112 -13.84 -4.39 2.51
CA VAL A 112 -14.71 -4.56 3.68
C VAL A 112 -16.09 -3.93 3.44
N HIS A 113 -16.11 -2.72 2.92
CA HIS A 113 -17.37 -2.03 2.56
C HIS A 113 -18.12 -2.72 1.42
N LEU A 114 -17.39 -3.23 0.42
CA LEU A 114 -17.97 -4.00 -0.68
C LEU A 114 -18.61 -5.30 -0.16
N SER A 115 -17.93 -6.05 0.72
CA SER A 115 -18.43 -7.32 1.24
C SER A 115 -19.77 -7.15 1.96
N LEU A 116 -19.93 -6.08 2.75
CA LEU A 116 -21.22 -5.72 3.35
C LEU A 116 -22.27 -5.34 2.30
N SER A 117 -21.87 -4.58 1.27
CA SER A 117 -22.78 -4.16 0.19
C SER A 117 -23.29 -5.34 -0.61
N LEU A 118 -22.49 -6.41 -0.77
CA LEU A 118 -22.90 -7.65 -1.44
C LEU A 118 -23.95 -8.42 -0.62
N GLU A 119 -23.78 -8.49 0.71
CA GLU A 119 -24.79 -9.11 1.58
C GLU A 119 -26.09 -8.29 1.61
N HIS A 120 -25.98 -6.97 1.65
CA HIS A 120 -27.14 -6.09 1.57
C HIS A 120 -27.88 -6.21 0.23
N LEU A 121 -27.15 -6.30 -0.88
CA LEU A 121 -27.75 -6.57 -2.20
C LEU A 121 -28.48 -7.92 -2.19
N GLN A 122 -27.85 -8.97 -1.63
CA GLN A 122 -28.47 -10.30 -1.55
C GLN A 122 -29.73 -10.32 -0.70
N HIS A 123 -29.77 -9.55 0.39
CA HIS A 123 -30.98 -9.35 1.18
C HIS A 123 -32.12 -8.73 0.33
N LEU A 124 -31.79 -7.73 -0.52
CA LEU A 124 -32.77 -6.98 -1.29
C LEU A 124 -33.35 -7.76 -2.46
N ILE A 125 -32.55 -8.59 -3.16
CA ILE A 125 -32.94 -9.21 -4.43
C ILE A 125 -32.95 -10.74 -4.41
N GLY A 126 -32.53 -11.36 -3.32
CA GLY A 126 -32.34 -12.82 -3.22
C GLY A 126 -30.98 -13.28 -3.77
N GLN A 127 -30.88 -14.56 -4.10
CA GLN A 127 -29.63 -15.17 -4.55
C GLN A 127 -29.23 -14.72 -5.96
N TYR A 128 -27.93 -14.50 -6.15
CA TYR A 128 -27.29 -14.21 -7.42
C TYR A 128 -25.89 -14.84 -7.48
N THR A 129 -25.34 -14.97 -8.68
CA THR A 129 -23.99 -15.54 -8.87
C THR A 129 -22.92 -14.45 -8.67
N ARG A 130 -21.97 -14.72 -7.78
CA ARG A 130 -20.80 -13.87 -7.56
C ARG A 130 -19.61 -14.42 -8.33
N ILE A 131 -18.89 -13.57 -9.07
CA ILE A 131 -17.73 -13.92 -9.88
C ILE A 131 -16.59 -12.99 -9.49
N GLY A 132 -15.47 -13.54 -9.03
CA GLY A 132 -14.26 -12.80 -8.73
C GLY A 132 -13.20 -13.01 -9.82
N LEU A 133 -12.65 -11.93 -10.36
CA LEU A 133 -11.51 -11.94 -11.26
C LEU A 133 -10.29 -11.42 -10.49
N SER A 134 -9.19 -12.17 -10.55
CA SER A 134 -7.98 -11.84 -9.79
C SER A 134 -6.74 -12.06 -10.65
N ALA A 135 -5.74 -11.20 -10.45
CA ALA A 135 -4.36 -11.55 -10.74
C ALA A 135 -3.86 -12.61 -9.74
N THR A 136 -2.59 -12.94 -9.81
CA THR A 136 -1.94 -13.87 -8.89
C THR A 136 -2.08 -13.40 -7.43
N VAL A 137 -2.66 -14.23 -6.58
CA VAL A 137 -2.94 -13.92 -5.15
C VAL A 137 -2.83 -15.18 -4.30
N SER A 138 -2.43 -15.06 -3.06
CA SER A 138 -2.34 -16.15 -2.08
C SER A 138 -2.86 -15.70 -0.70
N PRO A 139 -3.60 -16.55 0.05
CA PRO A 139 -4.20 -17.83 -0.39
C PRO A 139 -5.49 -17.59 -1.20
N LEU A 140 -5.71 -18.37 -2.24
CA LEU A 140 -6.88 -18.28 -3.11
C LEU A 140 -8.18 -18.56 -2.35
N GLU A 141 -8.13 -19.50 -1.40
CA GLU A 141 -9.26 -19.91 -0.58
C GLU A 141 -9.80 -18.75 0.27
N GLU A 142 -8.92 -17.90 0.82
CA GLU A 142 -9.36 -16.75 1.62
C GLU A 142 -10.05 -15.69 0.74
N VAL A 143 -9.57 -15.50 -0.48
CA VAL A 143 -10.22 -14.59 -1.44
C VAL A 143 -11.55 -15.16 -1.92
N ALA A 144 -11.66 -16.48 -2.09
CA ALA A 144 -12.92 -17.15 -2.41
C ALA A 144 -13.96 -16.94 -1.28
N LYS A 145 -13.56 -17.15 -0.02
CA LYS A 145 -14.41 -16.88 1.16
C LYS A 145 -14.85 -15.43 1.24
N PHE A 146 -13.94 -14.50 0.97
CA PHE A 146 -14.25 -13.07 0.90
C PHE A 146 -15.30 -12.76 -0.18
N LEU A 147 -15.22 -13.41 -1.34
CA LEU A 147 -16.18 -13.24 -2.43
C LEU A 147 -17.59 -13.72 -2.07
N VAL A 148 -17.68 -14.96 -1.53
CA VAL A 148 -18.98 -15.62 -1.35
C VAL A 148 -19.61 -15.38 0.01
N GLY A 149 -18.81 -15.14 1.07
CA GLY A 149 -19.29 -14.95 2.42
C GLY A 149 -19.88 -16.23 3.05
N TYR A 150 -20.76 -16.06 4.02
CA TYR A 150 -21.30 -17.11 4.87
C TYR A 150 -22.82 -17.15 4.82
N GLU A 151 -23.39 -18.33 5.14
CA GLU A 151 -24.82 -18.50 5.36
C GLU A 151 -25.00 -19.35 6.64
N TYR A 152 -25.72 -18.82 7.63
CA TYR A 152 -25.90 -19.48 8.94
C TYR A 152 -24.58 -19.96 9.59
N GLY A 153 -23.51 -19.17 9.46
CA GLY A 153 -22.19 -19.51 10.01
C GLY A 153 -21.39 -20.51 9.18
N VAL A 154 -21.93 -21.04 8.08
CA VAL A 154 -21.27 -21.96 7.15
C VAL A 154 -20.81 -21.18 5.91
N GLU A 155 -19.60 -21.49 5.45
CA GLU A 155 -19.04 -20.92 4.21
C GLU A 155 -19.89 -21.32 3.00
N ARG A 156 -20.20 -20.34 2.13
CA ARG A 156 -20.88 -20.63 0.85
C ARG A 156 -19.93 -21.28 -0.14
N ASP A 157 -20.45 -22.20 -0.96
CA ASP A 157 -19.65 -22.86 -2.00
C ASP A 157 -19.07 -21.87 -3.01
N CYS A 158 -17.79 -22.06 -3.32
CA CYS A 158 -17.09 -21.30 -4.35
C CYS A 158 -16.23 -22.21 -5.22
N LYS A 159 -16.43 -22.18 -6.52
CA LYS A 159 -15.56 -22.88 -7.46
C LYS A 159 -14.36 -22.02 -7.81
N ILE A 160 -13.19 -22.44 -7.39
CA ILE A 160 -11.91 -21.79 -7.73
C ILE A 160 -11.43 -22.38 -9.06
N ILE A 161 -11.19 -21.50 -10.04
CA ILE A 161 -10.54 -21.86 -11.32
C ILE A 161 -9.17 -21.20 -11.32
N ASN A 162 -8.16 -22.00 -11.02
CA ASN A 162 -6.77 -21.56 -11.07
C ASN A 162 -6.14 -22.02 -12.39
N ILE A 163 -5.95 -21.08 -13.31
CA ILE A 163 -5.27 -21.33 -14.57
C ILE A 163 -3.80 -21.03 -14.35
N ASN A 164 -3.04 -22.07 -13.95
CA ASN A 164 -1.58 -22.01 -13.83
C ASN A 164 -0.91 -21.92 -15.22
N TYR A 165 -1.28 -20.93 -16.01
CA TYR A 165 -0.48 -20.53 -17.16
C TYR A 165 0.67 -19.68 -16.60
N LEU A 166 1.75 -20.36 -16.18
CA LEU A 166 3.03 -19.69 -15.94
C LEU A 166 3.46 -19.13 -17.30
N LYS A 167 3.12 -17.85 -17.54
CA LYS A 167 3.72 -17.11 -18.64
C LYS A 167 5.23 -17.23 -18.48
N ASP A 168 5.92 -17.54 -19.57
CA ASP A 168 7.38 -17.54 -19.58
C ASP A 168 7.86 -16.16 -19.09
N LEU A 169 8.60 -16.15 -17.99
CA LEU A 169 9.11 -14.93 -17.37
C LEU A 169 10.59 -14.76 -17.74
N ASP A 170 10.91 -13.71 -18.51
CA ASP A 170 12.28 -13.26 -18.70
C ASP A 170 12.57 -12.08 -17.76
N ILE A 171 12.96 -12.40 -16.54
CA ILE A 171 13.29 -11.41 -15.52
C ILE A 171 14.77 -11.51 -15.18
N LYS A 172 15.45 -10.35 -15.12
CA LYS A 172 16.85 -10.24 -14.70
C LYS A 172 17.02 -9.11 -13.69
N VAL A 173 17.90 -9.31 -12.73
CA VAL A 173 18.39 -8.28 -11.80
C VAL A 173 19.67 -7.72 -12.39
N LEU A 174 19.76 -6.39 -12.53
CA LEU A 174 20.88 -5.70 -13.16
C LEU A 174 21.48 -4.67 -12.21
N CYS A 175 22.81 -4.58 -12.20
CA CYS A 175 23.54 -3.56 -11.46
C CYS A 175 24.12 -2.54 -12.44
N PRO A 176 23.99 -1.22 -12.15
CA PRO A 176 24.46 -0.18 -13.06
C PRO A 176 25.97 0.06 -13.02
N VAL A 177 26.68 -0.53 -12.05
CA VAL A 177 28.12 -0.35 -11.81
C VAL A 177 28.77 -1.69 -11.47
N SER A 178 30.05 -1.85 -11.77
CA SER A 178 30.80 -3.09 -11.51
C SER A 178 31.06 -3.33 -10.03
N ASP A 179 31.04 -2.34 -9.18
CA ASP A 179 31.15 -2.45 -7.72
C ASP A 179 30.24 -1.45 -7.04
N ILE A 180 29.18 -1.94 -6.40
CA ILE A 180 28.18 -1.13 -5.73
C ILE A 180 28.73 -0.36 -4.51
N MET A 181 29.81 -0.85 -3.88
CA MET A 181 30.38 -0.23 -2.69
C MET A 181 31.47 0.79 -2.99
N LEU A 182 32.24 0.56 -4.03
CA LEU A 182 33.35 1.42 -4.41
C LEU A 182 32.89 2.58 -5.33
N ALA A 183 31.85 2.35 -6.15
CA ALA A 183 31.29 3.39 -7.00
C ALA A 183 30.83 4.61 -6.18
N ASP A 184 31.11 5.81 -6.65
CA ASP A 184 30.58 7.01 -5.99
C ASP A 184 29.11 7.26 -6.36
N SER A 185 28.49 8.24 -5.70
CA SER A 185 27.07 8.54 -5.93
C SER A 185 26.83 9.04 -7.36
N GLU A 186 27.81 9.69 -7.98
CA GLU A 186 27.71 10.18 -9.35
C GLU A 186 27.91 9.04 -10.35
N ASP A 187 28.88 8.15 -10.14
CA ASP A 187 29.10 6.96 -10.97
C ASP A 187 27.87 6.06 -10.95
N THR A 188 27.31 5.80 -9.78
CA THR A 188 26.07 5.00 -9.62
C THR A 188 24.89 5.68 -10.32
N ARG A 189 24.79 7.00 -10.21
CA ARG A 189 23.76 7.78 -10.89
C ARG A 189 23.91 7.72 -12.41
N LEU A 190 25.11 8.02 -12.91
CA LEU A 190 25.41 7.97 -14.35
C LEU A 190 25.21 6.56 -14.92
N GLY A 191 25.74 5.55 -14.25
CA GLY A 191 25.55 4.14 -14.63
C GLY A 191 24.08 3.74 -14.71
N THR A 192 23.27 4.18 -13.73
CA THR A 192 21.81 3.90 -13.72
C THR A 192 21.10 4.49 -14.93
N TYR A 193 21.40 5.75 -15.27
CA TYR A 193 20.75 6.42 -16.42
C TYR A 193 21.26 5.88 -17.75
N ASN A 194 22.55 5.55 -17.88
CA ASN A 194 23.11 4.93 -19.09
C ASN A 194 22.50 3.55 -19.33
N LEU A 195 22.49 2.67 -18.31
CA LEU A 195 21.86 1.35 -18.40
C LEU A 195 20.37 1.45 -18.75
N LEU A 196 19.67 2.41 -18.16
CA LEU A 196 18.25 2.64 -18.46
C LEU A 196 18.04 3.16 -19.88
N ASP A 197 18.89 4.07 -20.39
CA ASP A 197 18.84 4.55 -21.79
C ASP A 197 19.09 3.40 -22.76
N ASP A 198 20.13 2.57 -22.54
CA ASP A 198 20.43 1.41 -23.37
C ASP A 198 19.22 0.48 -23.47
N LEU A 199 18.63 0.09 -22.33
CA LEU A 199 17.44 -0.74 -22.28
C LEU A 199 16.24 -0.12 -23.02
N ILE A 200 16.05 1.19 -22.91
CA ILE A 200 14.96 1.90 -23.61
C ILE A 200 15.25 1.94 -25.12
N GLN A 201 16.50 2.17 -25.55
CA GLN A 201 16.83 2.24 -26.98
C GLN A 201 16.68 0.88 -27.71
N GLU A 202 16.94 -0.22 -27.02
CA GLU A 202 16.77 -1.59 -27.55
C GLU A 202 15.29 -1.98 -27.77
N ASN A 203 14.33 -1.27 -27.16
CA ASN A 203 12.91 -1.60 -27.18
C ASN A 203 12.09 -0.50 -27.83
N LYS A 204 10.90 -0.80 -28.37
CA LYS A 204 10.01 0.20 -28.96
C LYS A 204 9.32 1.02 -27.89
N THR A 205 8.72 0.36 -26.89
CA THR A 205 8.00 0.98 -25.80
C THR A 205 8.43 0.37 -24.48
N THR A 206 8.92 1.20 -23.57
CA THR A 206 9.37 0.78 -22.24
C THR A 206 8.52 1.42 -21.14
N LEU A 207 8.06 0.61 -20.20
CA LEU A 207 7.38 1.08 -18.98
C LEU A 207 8.33 0.97 -17.79
N VAL A 208 8.66 2.11 -17.18
CA VAL A 208 9.57 2.17 -16.05
C VAL A 208 8.76 2.41 -14.78
N PHE A 209 8.88 1.52 -13.79
CA PHE A 209 8.27 1.70 -12.48
C PHE A 209 9.26 2.19 -11.45
N THR A 210 8.84 3.20 -10.69
CA THR A 210 9.52 3.68 -9.48
C THR A 210 8.62 3.47 -8.27
N ASN A 211 9.20 3.44 -7.05
CA ASN A 211 8.41 3.25 -5.84
C ASN A 211 7.80 4.54 -5.30
N THR A 212 8.16 5.70 -5.87
CA THR A 212 7.70 7.00 -5.38
C THR A 212 7.34 7.94 -6.54
N ARG A 213 6.35 8.82 -6.31
CA ARG A 213 5.96 9.85 -7.30
C ARG A 213 7.13 10.79 -7.63
N SER A 214 7.90 11.18 -6.59
CA SER A 214 9.10 12.02 -6.79
C SER A 214 10.19 11.31 -7.59
N GLY A 215 10.35 10.00 -7.41
CA GLY A 215 11.22 9.17 -8.23
C GLY A 215 10.82 9.22 -9.70
N THR A 216 9.51 9.06 -9.99
CA THR A 216 8.95 9.17 -11.34
C THR A 216 9.34 10.47 -12.01
N GLU A 217 9.09 11.61 -11.36
CA GLU A 217 9.42 12.93 -11.87
C GLU A 217 10.92 13.13 -12.07
N ARG A 218 11.73 12.68 -11.12
CA ARG A 218 13.19 12.79 -11.19
C ARG A 218 13.76 11.99 -12.36
N PHE A 219 13.27 10.78 -12.63
CA PHE A 219 13.73 9.98 -13.76
C PHE A 219 13.38 10.62 -15.10
N VAL A 220 12.15 11.12 -15.27
CA VAL A 220 11.75 11.85 -16.49
C VAL A 220 12.63 13.09 -16.72
N TYR A 221 12.81 13.91 -15.67
CA TYR A 221 13.62 15.12 -15.74
C TYR A 221 15.08 14.83 -16.13
N ASN A 222 15.70 13.86 -15.47
CA ASN A 222 17.11 13.54 -15.71
C ASN A 222 17.34 12.87 -17.07
N LEU A 223 16.46 11.99 -17.54
CA LEU A 223 16.55 11.40 -18.88
C LEU A 223 16.53 12.49 -19.96
N LYS A 224 15.59 13.46 -19.88
CA LYS A 224 15.56 14.61 -20.80
C LYS A 224 16.83 15.46 -20.74
N LYS A 225 17.36 15.68 -19.52
CA LYS A 225 18.56 16.50 -19.34
C LYS A 225 19.82 15.83 -19.82
N MET A 226 19.99 14.53 -19.56
CA MET A 226 21.21 13.79 -19.90
C MET A 226 21.25 13.36 -21.38
N PHE A 227 20.10 13.01 -21.94
CA PHE A 227 19.95 12.49 -23.31
C PHE A 227 18.96 13.33 -24.13
N PRO A 228 19.20 14.65 -24.33
CA PRO A 228 18.26 15.57 -25.01
C PRO A 228 17.99 15.23 -26.47
N LYS A 229 18.86 14.42 -27.08
CA LYS A 229 18.67 13.93 -28.47
C LYS A 229 17.66 12.75 -28.50
N ASN A 230 17.57 11.97 -27.42
CA ASN A 230 16.74 10.77 -27.34
C ASN A 230 15.35 11.08 -26.75
N TYR A 231 15.25 12.05 -25.82
CA TYR A 231 14.05 12.33 -25.06
C TYR A 231 13.59 13.78 -25.11
N ASN A 232 12.29 13.95 -25.37
CA ASN A 232 11.61 15.24 -25.40
C ASN A 232 10.18 15.12 -24.83
N ASP A 233 9.37 16.18 -24.83
CA ASP A 233 8.01 16.19 -24.30
C ASP A 233 7.01 15.35 -25.12
N GLU A 234 7.40 14.86 -26.30
CA GLU A 234 6.53 14.06 -27.16
C GLU A 234 6.67 12.56 -26.91
N ASN A 235 7.89 12.08 -26.53
CA ASN A 235 8.21 10.65 -26.46
C ASN A 235 8.47 10.09 -25.07
N ILE A 236 8.58 10.97 -24.01
CA ILE A 236 8.69 10.54 -22.60
C ILE A 236 7.72 11.30 -21.72
N MET A 237 6.97 10.58 -20.88
CA MET A 237 6.02 11.17 -19.95
C MET A 237 6.05 10.49 -18.56
N ALA A 238 5.68 11.27 -17.53
CA ALA A 238 5.43 10.76 -16.19
C ALA A 238 3.96 10.32 -16.04
N HIS A 239 3.70 9.31 -15.21
CA HIS A 239 2.34 8.91 -14.85
C HIS A 239 2.22 8.57 -13.37
N HIS A 240 1.47 9.38 -12.61
CA HIS A 240 1.16 9.12 -11.20
C HIS A 240 -0.09 9.88 -10.75
N SER A 241 -0.65 9.48 -9.60
CA SER A 241 -1.94 9.99 -9.09
C SER A 241 -1.97 11.48 -8.73
N SER A 242 -0.82 12.14 -8.59
CA SER A 242 -0.74 13.59 -8.29
C SER A 242 -0.87 14.47 -9.53
N LEU A 243 -0.73 13.90 -10.73
CA LEU A 243 -0.95 14.63 -11.99
C LEU A 243 -2.44 14.92 -12.21
N SER A 244 -2.75 15.97 -12.97
CA SER A 244 -4.13 16.27 -13.37
C SER A 244 -4.73 15.11 -14.17
N LYS A 245 -6.08 15.02 -14.19
CA LYS A 245 -6.78 13.97 -14.93
C LYS A 245 -6.49 14.05 -16.44
N GLU A 246 -6.41 15.26 -16.96
CA GLU A 246 -6.18 15.55 -18.38
C GLU A 246 -4.80 15.03 -18.81
N VAL A 247 -3.75 15.31 -18.01
CA VAL A 247 -2.37 14.86 -18.28
C VAL A 247 -2.29 13.34 -18.23
N ARG A 248 -2.93 12.70 -17.24
CA ARG A 248 -2.95 11.22 -17.14
C ARG A 248 -3.61 10.58 -18.34
N LEU A 249 -4.80 11.05 -18.73
CA LEU A 249 -5.52 10.53 -19.89
C LEU A 249 -4.74 10.77 -21.20
N ALA A 250 -4.07 11.91 -21.33
CA ALA A 250 -3.22 12.18 -22.49
C ALA A 250 -2.04 11.19 -22.56
N THR A 251 -1.40 10.89 -21.43
CA THR A 251 -0.33 9.88 -21.34
C THR A 251 -0.83 8.49 -21.72
N GLU A 252 -1.95 8.05 -21.14
CA GLU A 252 -2.56 6.75 -21.43
C GLU A 252 -2.92 6.60 -22.92
N ASN A 253 -3.52 7.62 -23.53
CA ASN A 253 -3.88 7.59 -24.96
C ASN A 253 -2.63 7.55 -25.86
N LYS A 254 -1.62 8.39 -25.60
CA LYS A 254 -0.37 8.37 -26.37
C LYS A 254 0.37 7.03 -26.26
N LEU A 255 0.29 6.38 -25.07
CA LEU A 255 0.87 5.07 -24.85
C LEU A 255 0.15 4.00 -25.67
N LYS A 256 -1.20 3.98 -25.66
CA LYS A 256 -2.03 3.09 -26.48
C LYS A 256 -1.76 3.23 -27.99
N GLU A 257 -1.52 4.44 -28.43
CA GLU A 257 -1.22 4.77 -29.84
C GLU A 257 0.23 4.42 -30.22
N GLY A 258 1.08 3.95 -29.28
CA GLY A 258 2.48 3.63 -29.51
C GLY A 258 3.36 4.85 -29.83
N LYS A 259 2.93 6.05 -29.43
CA LYS A 259 3.65 7.32 -29.65
C LYS A 259 4.73 7.59 -28.62
N LEU A 260 4.65 6.92 -27.44
CA LEU A 260 5.63 7.10 -26.39
C LEU A 260 6.72 6.04 -26.44
N LYS A 261 7.97 6.46 -26.42
CA LYS A 261 9.15 5.59 -26.30
C LYS A 261 9.25 5.04 -24.88
N VAL A 262 8.97 5.91 -23.89
CA VAL A 262 9.03 5.53 -22.49
C VAL A 262 7.99 6.27 -21.65
N VAL A 263 7.36 5.53 -20.71
CA VAL A 263 6.55 6.08 -19.62
C VAL A 263 7.17 5.69 -18.30
N VAL A 264 7.40 6.69 -17.44
CA VAL A 264 7.84 6.43 -16.06
C VAL A 264 6.63 6.56 -15.14
N SER A 265 6.33 5.52 -14.39
CA SER A 265 5.15 5.43 -13.53
C SER A 265 5.52 5.08 -12.08
N SER A 266 4.67 5.48 -11.14
CA SER A 266 4.71 4.94 -9.78
C SER A 266 3.84 3.68 -9.70
N THR A 267 2.80 3.67 -8.85
CA THR A 267 1.84 2.56 -8.72
C THR A 267 0.62 2.70 -9.63
N SER A 268 0.47 3.81 -10.35
CA SER A 268 -0.77 4.16 -11.03
C SER A 268 -1.05 3.36 -12.31
N LEU A 269 -0.05 2.73 -12.92
CA LEU A 269 -0.18 1.80 -14.06
C LEU A 269 0.05 0.33 -13.65
N GLU A 270 0.07 0.04 -12.36
CA GLU A 270 0.24 -1.31 -11.81
C GLU A 270 -1.01 -2.17 -12.05
N LEU A 271 -2.21 -1.59 -11.86
CA LEU A 271 -3.49 -2.26 -12.06
C LEU A 271 -3.90 -2.32 -13.54
N GLY A 272 -4.77 -3.27 -13.88
CA GLY A 272 -5.17 -3.75 -15.20
C GLY A 272 -5.78 -2.76 -16.21
N ILE A 273 -5.35 -1.50 -16.23
CA ILE A 273 -5.69 -0.54 -17.29
C ILE A 273 -5.05 -1.03 -18.60
N ASP A 274 -5.85 -1.02 -19.67
CA ASP A 274 -5.32 -1.27 -21.02
C ASP A 274 -4.46 -0.08 -21.46
N ILE A 275 -3.16 -0.31 -21.55
CA ILE A 275 -2.15 0.71 -21.89
C ILE A 275 -1.47 0.44 -23.24
N GLY A 276 -1.98 -0.55 -24.01
CA GLY A 276 -1.38 -0.95 -25.27
C GLY A 276 -0.17 -1.86 -25.12
N TYR A 277 0.61 -2.04 -26.18
CA TYR A 277 1.73 -2.96 -26.22
C TYR A 277 2.99 -2.38 -25.55
N ILE A 278 3.53 -3.12 -24.59
CA ILE A 278 4.75 -2.80 -23.86
C ILE A 278 5.77 -3.92 -24.13
N ASP A 279 6.94 -3.58 -24.67
CA ASP A 279 8.00 -4.56 -24.96
C ASP A 279 8.76 -4.92 -23.69
N LEU A 280 9.08 -3.90 -22.86
CA LEU A 280 9.92 -4.06 -21.68
C LEU A 280 9.34 -3.32 -20.49
N VAL A 281 9.35 -3.99 -19.32
CA VAL A 281 9.14 -3.35 -18.02
C VAL A 281 10.45 -3.25 -17.27
N VAL A 282 10.78 -2.05 -16.78
CA VAL A 282 11.94 -1.81 -15.92
C VAL A 282 11.46 -1.40 -14.52
N LEU A 283 11.94 -2.08 -13.50
CA LEU A 283 11.70 -1.72 -12.09
C LEU A 283 12.95 -1.04 -11.54
N ILE A 284 12.80 0.15 -11.00
CA ILE A 284 13.89 0.86 -10.33
C ILE A 284 13.82 0.53 -8.84
N ASN A 285 14.79 -0.21 -8.35
CA ASN A 285 14.86 -0.82 -7.02
C ASN A 285 13.74 -1.86 -6.78
N SER A 286 13.76 -2.47 -5.60
CA SER A 286 12.83 -3.53 -5.24
C SER A 286 11.37 -3.07 -5.21
N PRO A 287 10.44 -3.82 -5.81
CA PRO A 287 8.99 -3.59 -5.68
C PRO A 287 8.43 -4.04 -4.32
N LYS A 288 9.27 -4.61 -3.44
CA LYS A 288 8.97 -4.97 -2.05
C LYS A 288 7.98 -6.13 -1.84
N SER A 289 7.49 -6.73 -2.91
CA SER A 289 6.65 -7.93 -2.85
C SER A 289 6.67 -8.67 -4.19
N VAL A 290 6.56 -9.99 -4.15
CA VAL A 290 6.56 -10.86 -5.35
C VAL A 290 5.31 -10.60 -6.18
N SER A 291 4.15 -10.51 -5.53
CA SER A 291 2.88 -10.23 -6.19
C SER A 291 2.94 -8.93 -7.00
N ARG A 292 3.46 -7.86 -6.41
CA ARG A 292 3.62 -6.56 -7.08
C ARG A 292 4.61 -6.61 -8.24
N ALA A 293 5.72 -7.34 -8.08
CA ALA A 293 6.69 -7.56 -9.17
C ALA A 293 6.01 -8.20 -10.38
N LEU A 294 5.28 -9.29 -10.15
CA LEU A 294 4.56 -10.01 -11.21
C LEU A 294 3.47 -9.16 -11.87
N GLN A 295 2.71 -8.37 -11.11
CA GLN A 295 1.70 -7.45 -11.64
C GLN A 295 2.31 -6.36 -12.54
N ARG A 296 3.45 -5.77 -12.12
CA ARG A 296 4.16 -4.75 -12.92
C ARG A 296 4.79 -5.35 -14.17
N ILE A 297 5.54 -6.45 -14.04
CA ILE A 297 6.21 -7.11 -15.18
C ILE A 297 5.18 -7.70 -16.14
N GLY A 298 4.05 -8.18 -15.63
CA GLY A 298 2.91 -8.65 -16.42
C GLY A 298 2.27 -7.59 -17.33
N ARG A 299 2.66 -6.30 -17.23
CA ARG A 299 2.30 -5.27 -18.22
C ARG A 299 3.02 -5.43 -19.55
N SER A 300 4.13 -6.19 -19.60
CA SER A 300 4.78 -6.59 -20.86
C SER A 300 4.20 -7.90 -21.41
N GLY A 301 4.22 -8.07 -22.74
CA GLY A 301 3.79 -9.29 -23.41
C GLY A 301 2.27 -9.52 -23.32
N HIS A 302 1.46 -8.76 -24.05
CA HIS A 302 -0.01 -8.83 -23.99
C HIS A 302 -0.67 -10.04 -24.67
N LYS A 303 0.05 -10.79 -25.50
CA LYS A 303 -0.51 -12.00 -26.13
C LYS A 303 -0.30 -13.25 -25.28
N LEU A 304 -1.23 -14.18 -25.36
CA LEU A 304 -1.24 -15.43 -24.58
C LEU A 304 0.07 -16.26 -24.67
N ASN A 305 0.86 -16.10 -25.73
CA ASN A 305 2.08 -16.86 -25.98
C ASN A 305 3.36 -16.00 -25.93
N GLU A 306 3.26 -14.72 -25.50
CA GLU A 306 4.42 -13.85 -25.40
C GLU A 306 5.05 -13.93 -24.00
N LYS A 307 6.38 -13.88 -23.95
CA LYS A 307 7.13 -13.80 -22.68
C LYS A 307 6.90 -12.44 -22.03
N SER A 308 6.73 -12.43 -20.71
CA SER A 308 6.78 -11.17 -19.95
C SER A 308 8.23 -10.82 -19.67
N THR A 309 8.68 -9.68 -20.21
CA THR A 309 10.07 -9.24 -20.09
C THR A 309 10.21 -8.14 -19.04
N GLY A 310 11.03 -8.40 -18.03
CA GLY A 310 11.28 -7.49 -16.92
C GLY A 310 12.78 -7.33 -16.61
N ARG A 311 13.17 -6.11 -16.19
CA ARG A 311 14.53 -5.82 -15.70
C ARG A 311 14.39 -5.06 -14.37
N ILE A 312 15.15 -5.49 -13.37
CA ILE A 312 15.18 -4.85 -12.05
C ILE A 312 16.54 -4.20 -11.88
N ILE A 313 16.61 -2.89 -11.86
CA ILE A 313 17.87 -2.14 -11.65
C ILE A 313 18.02 -1.89 -10.16
N VAL A 314 19.11 -2.38 -9.55
CA VAL A 314 19.41 -2.23 -8.14
C VAL A 314 20.68 -1.41 -7.92
N THR A 315 20.67 -0.56 -6.88
CA THR A 315 21.75 0.42 -6.62
C THR A 315 22.41 0.22 -5.25
N ASN A 316 22.00 -0.79 -4.49
CA ASN A 316 22.60 -1.13 -3.20
C ASN A 316 22.56 -2.64 -2.95
N ARG A 317 23.41 -3.11 -2.03
CA ARG A 317 23.60 -4.56 -1.73
C ARG A 317 22.36 -5.20 -1.07
N ASP A 318 21.62 -4.48 -0.24
CA ASP A 318 20.40 -5.01 0.38
C ASP A 318 19.33 -5.28 -0.68
N ASP A 319 19.10 -4.31 -1.58
CA ASP A 319 18.14 -4.48 -2.68
C ASP A 319 18.61 -5.56 -3.67
N LEU A 320 19.93 -5.78 -3.84
CA LEU A 320 20.45 -6.86 -4.68
C LEU A 320 20.05 -8.23 -4.13
N VAL A 321 20.26 -8.47 -2.83
CA VAL A 321 19.84 -9.72 -2.17
C VAL A 321 18.32 -9.87 -2.21
N GLU A 322 17.59 -8.81 -1.87
CA GLU A 322 16.14 -8.79 -1.86
C GLU A 322 15.55 -9.12 -3.23
N CYS A 323 16.02 -8.44 -4.29
CA CYS A 323 15.53 -8.66 -5.66
C CYS A 323 15.93 -10.04 -6.22
N SER A 324 17.07 -10.59 -5.80
CA SER A 324 17.49 -11.93 -6.20
C SER A 324 16.63 -13.01 -5.57
N VAL A 325 16.28 -12.89 -4.28
CA VAL A 325 15.32 -13.80 -3.63
C VAL A 325 13.90 -13.62 -4.21
N LEU A 326 13.48 -12.39 -4.47
CA LEU A 326 12.21 -12.10 -5.13
C LEU A 326 12.14 -12.76 -6.52
N LEU A 327 13.21 -12.71 -7.32
CA LEU A 327 13.29 -13.36 -8.62
C LEU A 327 13.12 -14.88 -8.49
N LYS A 328 13.79 -15.48 -7.51
CA LYS A 328 13.64 -16.91 -7.20
C LYS A 328 12.19 -17.25 -6.86
N ASP A 329 11.59 -16.53 -5.92
CA ASP A 329 10.21 -16.79 -5.47
C ASP A 329 9.20 -16.59 -6.61
N ALA A 330 9.41 -15.58 -7.48
CA ALA A 330 8.60 -15.37 -8.68
C ALA A 330 8.69 -16.57 -9.66
N LYS A 331 9.89 -17.11 -9.88
CA LYS A 331 10.10 -18.29 -10.75
C LYS A 331 9.50 -19.56 -10.14
N GLU A 332 9.53 -19.70 -8.81
CA GLU A 332 8.95 -20.84 -8.09
C GLU A 332 7.43 -20.69 -7.86
N GLY A 333 6.83 -19.59 -8.27
CA GLY A 333 5.40 -19.33 -8.09
C GLY A 333 4.97 -19.06 -6.64
N LYS A 334 5.90 -18.70 -5.76
CA LYS A 334 5.62 -18.28 -4.39
C LYS A 334 5.14 -16.84 -4.40
N ILE A 335 4.02 -16.60 -3.75
CA ILE A 335 3.35 -15.29 -3.74
C ILE A 335 3.06 -14.90 -2.30
N ASP A 336 3.24 -13.61 -2.01
CA ASP A 336 2.95 -13.04 -0.70
C ASP A 336 1.48 -13.22 -0.31
N LYS A 337 1.25 -13.52 0.96
CA LYS A 337 -0.09 -13.67 1.51
C LYS A 337 -0.76 -12.32 1.69
N ILE A 338 -2.03 -12.24 1.30
CA ILE A 338 -2.86 -11.07 1.58
C ILE A 338 -3.40 -11.11 3.01
N ASN A 339 -3.64 -9.94 3.57
CA ASN A 339 -4.33 -9.77 4.85
C ASN A 339 -5.66 -9.05 4.61
N ILE A 340 -6.78 -9.71 4.92
CA ILE A 340 -8.12 -9.15 4.75
C ILE A 340 -8.58 -8.56 6.08
N PRO A 341 -8.82 -7.23 6.18
CA PRO A 341 -9.25 -6.59 7.43
C PRO A 341 -10.58 -7.15 7.94
N GLN A 342 -10.66 -7.37 9.26
CA GLN A 342 -11.83 -7.92 9.93
C GLN A 342 -12.44 -6.91 10.90
N ASN A 343 -13.76 -6.97 11.10
CA ASN A 343 -14.52 -6.24 12.10
C ASN A 343 -14.22 -4.72 12.15
N CYS A 344 -14.15 -4.05 10.99
CA CYS A 344 -13.88 -2.62 10.89
C CYS A 344 -15.10 -1.81 11.36
N LEU A 345 -15.11 -1.33 12.62
CA LEU A 345 -16.28 -0.72 13.26
C LEU A 345 -16.69 0.62 12.63
N ASP A 346 -15.76 1.36 12.05
CA ASP A 346 -16.05 2.59 11.30
C ASP A 346 -16.79 2.33 9.98
N VAL A 347 -16.44 1.24 9.28
CA VAL A 347 -17.15 0.80 8.07
C VAL A 347 -18.51 0.21 8.44
N LEU A 348 -18.57 -0.51 9.57
CA LEU A 348 -19.84 -1.02 10.11
C LEU A 348 -20.81 0.12 10.41
N ALA A 349 -20.38 1.16 11.11
CA ALA A 349 -21.19 2.36 11.41
C ALA A 349 -21.75 3.01 10.12
N GLN A 350 -20.88 3.14 9.09
CA GLN A 350 -21.29 3.68 7.79
C GLN A 350 -22.35 2.80 7.12
N HIS A 351 -22.19 1.47 7.20
CA HIS A 351 -23.11 0.51 6.60
C HIS A 351 -24.47 0.47 7.32
N ILE A 352 -24.47 0.45 8.64
CA ILE A 352 -25.69 0.55 9.49
C ILE A 352 -26.49 1.81 9.15
N TYR A 353 -25.79 2.95 8.99
CA TYR A 353 -26.48 4.16 8.55
C TYR A 353 -27.11 4.02 7.18
N GLY A 354 -26.41 3.37 6.22
CA GLY A 354 -26.98 3.08 4.89
C GLY A 354 -28.25 2.22 4.98
N MET A 355 -28.21 1.12 5.74
CA MET A 355 -29.37 0.24 5.97
C MET A 355 -30.55 1.01 6.56
N SER A 356 -30.32 1.88 7.58
CA SER A 356 -31.37 2.65 8.26
C SER A 356 -32.12 3.63 7.35
N ILE A 357 -31.52 4.03 6.20
CA ILE A 357 -32.14 5.00 5.26
C ILE A 357 -33.34 4.41 4.53
N GLU A 358 -33.35 3.13 4.32
CA GLU A 358 -34.37 2.42 3.54
C GLU A 358 -35.68 2.28 4.30
N ASN A 359 -35.63 1.44 5.32
CA ASN A 359 -36.73 1.11 6.23
C ASN A 359 -36.16 0.90 7.62
N PRO A 360 -36.99 0.89 8.68
CA PRO A 360 -36.56 0.34 9.96
C PRO A 360 -36.11 -1.12 9.82
N TRP A 361 -35.06 -1.48 10.54
CA TRP A 361 -34.52 -2.82 10.58
C TRP A 361 -34.67 -3.41 11.98
N ASP A 362 -34.99 -4.67 12.06
CA ASP A 362 -34.86 -5.44 13.30
C ASP A 362 -33.37 -5.59 13.64
N ILE A 363 -33.01 -5.36 14.90
CA ILE A 363 -31.62 -5.30 15.38
C ILE A 363 -30.93 -6.66 15.20
N ASP A 364 -31.61 -7.76 15.59
CA ASP A 364 -31.04 -9.10 15.51
C ASP A 364 -30.89 -9.57 14.06
N TYR A 365 -31.90 -9.31 13.24
CA TYR A 365 -31.86 -9.67 11.84
C TYR A 365 -30.76 -8.88 11.07
N ALA A 366 -30.58 -7.60 11.39
CA ALA A 366 -29.51 -6.80 10.79
C ALA A 366 -28.11 -7.33 11.18
N TYR A 367 -27.94 -7.74 12.45
CA TYR A 367 -26.74 -8.40 12.91
C TYR A 367 -26.44 -9.69 12.14
N ASP A 368 -27.46 -10.53 11.94
CA ASP A 368 -27.30 -11.77 11.16
C ASP A 368 -26.91 -11.49 9.70
N VAL A 369 -27.54 -10.52 9.05
CA VAL A 369 -27.18 -10.11 7.67
C VAL A 369 -25.73 -9.62 7.58
N ILE A 370 -25.28 -8.82 8.52
CA ILE A 370 -23.90 -8.28 8.57
C ILE A 370 -22.88 -9.43 8.72
N ARG A 371 -23.15 -10.41 9.58
CA ARG A 371 -22.28 -11.56 9.82
C ARG A 371 -22.18 -12.55 8.65
N LYS A 372 -23.03 -12.47 7.66
CA LYS A 372 -22.88 -13.22 6.38
C LYS A 372 -21.65 -12.76 5.59
N SER A 373 -21.18 -11.52 5.80
CA SER A 373 -19.94 -11.03 5.22
C SER A 373 -18.71 -11.72 5.83
N TYR A 374 -17.76 -12.13 5.00
CA TYR A 374 -16.48 -12.68 5.45
C TYR A 374 -15.77 -11.77 6.47
N CYS A 375 -15.81 -10.46 6.23
CA CYS A 375 -15.13 -9.48 7.08
C CYS A 375 -15.77 -9.32 8.46
N TYR A 376 -17.02 -9.79 8.67
CA TYR A 376 -17.77 -9.65 9.93
C TYR A 376 -18.27 -10.97 10.51
N LYS A 377 -17.79 -12.10 9.99
CA LYS A 377 -18.19 -13.44 10.50
C LYS A 377 -17.95 -13.62 12.01
N ASN A 378 -16.93 -12.95 12.54
CA ASN A 378 -16.52 -12.98 13.94
C ASN A 378 -16.90 -11.69 14.69
N LEU A 379 -17.83 -10.87 14.17
CA LEU A 379 -18.32 -9.70 14.87
C LEU A 379 -19.01 -10.12 16.16
N THR A 380 -18.58 -9.56 17.28
CA THR A 380 -19.22 -9.79 18.57
C THR A 380 -20.53 -9.01 18.68
N ARG A 381 -21.44 -9.47 19.52
CA ARG A 381 -22.69 -8.76 19.78
C ARG A 381 -22.42 -7.42 20.45
N ASP A 382 -21.49 -7.37 21.39
CA ASP A 382 -21.11 -6.17 22.13
C ASP A 382 -20.57 -5.09 21.18
N ASP A 383 -19.62 -5.44 20.28
CA ASP A 383 -19.09 -4.48 19.27
C ASP A 383 -20.19 -3.92 18.36
N TYR A 384 -21.17 -4.76 18.00
CA TYR A 384 -22.29 -4.32 17.17
C TYR A 384 -23.22 -3.36 17.93
N GLU A 385 -23.57 -3.66 19.17
CA GLU A 385 -24.42 -2.83 20.03
C GLU A 385 -23.72 -1.51 20.39
N ASP A 386 -22.41 -1.53 20.67
CA ASP A 386 -21.62 -0.32 20.88
C ASP A 386 -21.67 0.65 19.68
N VAL A 387 -21.62 0.09 18.47
CA VAL A 387 -21.75 0.92 17.24
C VAL A 387 -23.17 1.45 17.09
N LEU A 388 -24.20 0.65 17.41
CA LEU A 388 -25.60 1.12 17.38
C LEU A 388 -25.83 2.25 18.39
N SER A 389 -25.40 2.08 19.66
CA SER A 389 -25.50 3.07 20.73
C SER A 389 -24.81 4.39 20.36
N TYR A 390 -23.59 4.29 19.80
CA TYR A 390 -22.88 5.45 19.24
C TYR A 390 -23.71 6.16 18.15
N MET A 391 -24.25 5.40 17.21
CA MET A 391 -25.03 5.95 16.07
C MET A 391 -26.37 6.52 16.53
N ALA A 392 -26.96 6.00 17.59
CA ALA A 392 -28.21 6.48 18.20
C ALA A 392 -27.99 7.75 19.04
N GLY A 393 -26.74 8.08 19.39
CA GLY A 393 -26.41 9.27 20.19
C GLY A 393 -26.65 9.06 21.70
N GLU A 394 -26.49 7.85 22.19
CA GLU A 394 -26.64 7.49 23.61
C GLU A 394 -25.48 7.99 24.48
N TYR A 395 -24.40 8.42 23.86
CA TYR A 395 -23.30 9.15 24.50
C TYR A 395 -23.60 10.66 24.50
N GLU A 396 -24.33 11.14 25.52
CA GLU A 396 -24.81 12.54 25.61
C GLU A 396 -23.67 13.56 25.50
N GLU A 397 -22.50 13.26 26.07
CA GLU A 397 -21.32 14.13 26.05
C GLU A 397 -20.78 14.39 24.62
N LEU A 398 -21.02 13.48 23.68
CA LEU A 398 -20.63 13.66 22.29
C LEU A 398 -21.48 14.75 21.58
N GLU A 399 -22.72 14.96 21.99
CA GLU A 399 -23.60 16.00 21.43
C GLU A 399 -23.05 17.39 21.73
N GLU A 400 -22.47 17.61 22.91
CA GLU A 400 -21.76 18.84 23.27
C GLU A 400 -20.58 19.15 22.35
N ARG A 401 -20.03 18.11 21.71
CA ARG A 401 -18.95 18.19 20.70
C ARG A 401 -19.48 18.18 19.26
N TYR A 402 -20.76 18.45 19.06
CA TYR A 402 -21.42 18.47 17.75
C TYR A 402 -21.36 17.14 16.99
N VAL A 403 -21.36 16.03 17.70
CA VAL A 403 -21.52 14.68 17.16
C VAL A 403 -22.96 14.26 17.44
N TYR A 404 -23.81 14.37 16.44
CA TYR A 404 -25.24 14.13 16.57
C TYR A 404 -25.61 12.71 16.16
N ALA A 405 -26.67 12.19 16.77
CA ALA A 405 -27.28 10.91 16.39
C ALA A 405 -27.61 10.83 14.88
N LYS A 406 -27.43 9.68 14.30
CA LYS A 406 -27.70 9.37 12.89
C LYS A 406 -28.92 8.45 12.72
N ILE A 407 -29.18 7.63 13.72
CA ILE A 407 -30.29 6.68 13.77
C ILE A 407 -31.12 6.93 15.04
N TRP A 408 -32.31 6.34 15.09
CA TRP A 408 -33.08 6.13 16.29
C TRP A 408 -33.17 4.63 16.56
N ILE A 409 -33.30 4.25 17.82
CA ILE A 409 -33.53 2.87 18.27
C ILE A 409 -34.84 2.82 19.05
N ASP A 410 -35.65 1.80 18.79
CA ASP A 410 -36.80 1.42 19.60
C ASP A 410 -36.52 0.06 20.24
N TYR A 411 -36.13 0.06 21.50
CA TYR A 411 -35.82 -1.16 22.23
C TYR A 411 -37.04 -2.06 22.53
N LYS A 412 -38.27 -1.50 22.45
CA LYS A 412 -39.48 -2.29 22.66
C LYS A 412 -39.80 -3.15 21.45
N GLU A 413 -39.68 -2.56 20.28
CA GLU A 413 -39.92 -3.20 18.99
C GLU A 413 -38.64 -3.86 18.43
N ASN A 414 -37.51 -3.76 19.13
CA ASN A 414 -36.19 -4.25 18.72
C ASN A 414 -35.76 -3.75 17.34
N THR A 415 -36.02 -2.45 17.03
CA THR A 415 -35.77 -1.89 15.69
C THR A 415 -34.95 -0.60 15.73
N PHE A 416 -34.26 -0.33 14.61
CA PHE A 416 -33.59 0.95 14.39
C PHE A 416 -33.91 1.52 13.02
N GLY A 417 -33.85 2.84 12.88
CA GLY A 417 -34.11 3.54 11.62
C GLY A 417 -33.42 4.89 11.54
N LYS A 418 -33.45 5.54 10.35
CA LYS A 418 -32.80 6.82 10.11
C LYS A 418 -33.37 7.95 10.98
N ARG A 419 -32.48 8.84 11.49
CA ARG A 419 -32.84 10.10 12.12
C ARG A 419 -32.65 11.28 11.17
N GLY A 420 -33.71 12.02 10.93
CA GLY A 420 -33.68 13.27 10.17
C GLY A 420 -33.94 13.13 8.65
N LYS A 421 -34.45 14.24 8.06
CA LYS A 421 -34.86 14.31 6.64
C LYS A 421 -33.67 14.28 5.65
N LEU A 422 -32.47 14.70 6.08
CA LEU A 422 -31.27 14.81 5.24
C LEU A 422 -30.40 13.56 5.22
N ALA A 423 -30.82 12.46 5.86
CA ALA A 423 -30.05 11.23 6.03
C ALA A 423 -29.43 10.72 4.73
N ARG A 424 -30.23 10.58 3.66
CA ARG A 424 -29.74 10.12 2.34
C ARG A 424 -28.71 11.06 1.71
N MET A 425 -28.90 12.38 1.83
CA MET A 425 -27.95 13.36 1.30
C MET A 425 -26.62 13.26 2.07
N LEU A 426 -26.69 13.21 3.40
CA LEU A 426 -25.50 13.07 4.25
C LEU A 426 -24.75 11.77 3.94
N TYR A 427 -25.47 10.65 3.78
CA TYR A 427 -24.87 9.38 3.41
C TYR A 427 -24.16 9.50 2.05
N SER A 428 -24.88 9.90 1.00
CA SER A 428 -24.33 9.92 -0.37
C SER A 428 -23.14 10.88 -0.57
N THR A 429 -23.02 11.93 0.28
CA THR A 429 -21.93 12.91 0.18
C THR A 429 -20.75 12.62 1.10
N ASN A 430 -20.91 11.71 2.10
CA ASN A 430 -19.88 11.41 3.08
C ASN A 430 -19.43 9.92 3.06
N ILE A 431 -20.05 9.08 2.23
CA ILE A 431 -19.70 7.66 2.12
C ILE A 431 -18.32 7.49 1.48
N GLY A 432 -17.68 6.39 1.83
CA GLY A 432 -16.41 5.93 1.26
C GLY A 432 -15.35 5.73 2.33
N THR A 433 -14.46 4.80 2.03
CA THR A 433 -13.39 4.38 2.94
C THR A 433 -12.04 4.98 2.60
N ILE A 434 -11.89 5.58 1.40
CA ILE A 434 -10.68 6.29 1.00
C ILE A 434 -10.60 7.57 1.85
N PRO A 435 -9.55 7.73 2.67
CA PRO A 435 -9.35 8.97 3.38
C PRO A 435 -9.26 10.12 2.37
N ASP A 436 -9.84 11.28 2.71
CA ASP A 436 -9.50 12.48 1.95
C ASP A 436 -7.99 12.67 2.09
N SER A 437 -7.25 12.25 1.07
CA SER A 437 -5.84 12.60 0.99
C SER A 437 -5.79 14.12 0.98
N SER A 438 -5.14 14.70 1.94
CA SER A 438 -4.86 16.12 2.07
C SER A 438 -3.91 16.56 0.94
N GLY A 439 -4.29 16.31 -0.31
CA GLY A 439 -3.56 16.75 -1.47
C GLY A 439 -3.70 18.26 -1.63
N VAL A 440 -2.62 18.98 -1.40
CA VAL A 440 -2.53 20.42 -1.65
C VAL A 440 -2.51 20.65 -3.16
N LEU A 441 -3.46 21.43 -3.65
CA LEU A 441 -3.53 21.78 -5.07
C LEU A 441 -2.35 22.69 -5.45
N VAL A 442 -1.66 22.33 -6.52
CA VAL A 442 -0.62 23.18 -7.10
C VAL A 442 -1.21 23.94 -8.29
N LYS A 443 -1.20 25.28 -8.20
CA LYS A 443 -1.69 26.17 -9.25
C LYS A 443 -0.56 26.99 -9.84
N CYS A 444 -0.48 27.01 -11.17
CA CYS A 444 0.39 27.85 -11.95
C CYS A 444 -0.49 28.76 -12.83
N ASP A 445 -0.38 30.06 -12.71
CA ASP A 445 -1.19 31.05 -13.47
C ASP A 445 -2.70 30.81 -13.41
N GLY A 446 -3.18 30.27 -12.25
CA GLY A 446 -4.59 29.96 -12.02
C GLY A 446 -5.01 28.56 -12.43
N GLU A 447 -4.27 27.86 -13.25
CA GLU A 447 -4.53 26.48 -13.67
C GLU A 447 -3.96 25.46 -12.70
N THR A 448 -4.66 24.34 -12.51
CA THR A 448 -4.21 23.26 -11.62
C THR A 448 -3.27 22.32 -12.38
N VAL A 449 -1.99 22.34 -12.02
CA VAL A 449 -0.96 21.48 -12.63
C VAL A 449 -0.83 20.12 -11.94
N GLY A 450 -1.28 20.02 -10.68
CA GLY A 450 -1.25 18.75 -9.94
C GLY A 450 -1.55 18.91 -8.47
N LYS A 451 -1.13 17.91 -7.67
CA LYS A 451 -1.26 17.90 -6.20
C LYS A 451 0.04 17.45 -5.57
N ILE A 452 0.34 18.00 -4.39
CA ILE A 452 1.43 17.56 -3.52
C ILE A 452 0.88 17.13 -2.17
N GLU A 453 1.67 16.41 -1.37
CA GLU A 453 1.29 16.01 -0.02
C GLU A 453 1.38 17.19 0.95
N GLU A 454 0.52 17.19 1.98
CA GLU A 454 0.46 18.27 2.99
C GLU A 454 1.79 18.41 3.74
N ASP A 455 2.38 17.28 4.13
CA ASP A 455 3.69 17.24 4.82
C ASP A 455 4.81 17.86 3.97
N PHE A 456 4.70 17.78 2.65
CA PHE A 456 5.64 18.44 1.74
C PHE A 456 5.40 19.95 1.70
N MET A 457 4.14 20.40 1.65
CA MET A 457 3.80 21.83 1.67
C MET A 457 4.33 22.53 2.94
N GLU A 458 4.24 21.88 4.10
CA GLU A 458 4.71 22.45 5.37
C GLU A 458 6.22 22.72 5.40
N ARG A 459 6.99 22.02 4.57
CA ARG A 459 8.45 22.16 4.45
C ARG A 459 8.88 23.16 3.38
N LEU A 460 7.96 23.55 2.47
CA LEU A 460 8.27 24.51 1.39
C LEU A 460 8.49 25.92 1.93
N LYS A 461 9.62 26.52 1.55
CA LYS A 461 9.91 27.93 1.80
C LYS A 461 9.75 28.74 0.52
N LYS A 462 9.34 29.99 0.63
CA LYS A 462 9.20 30.89 -0.50
C LYS A 462 10.50 30.96 -1.31
N GLY A 463 10.40 30.67 -2.61
CA GLY A 463 11.54 30.61 -3.53
C GLY A 463 12.07 29.19 -3.79
N ASP A 464 11.68 28.18 -3.00
CA ASP A 464 12.05 26.79 -3.25
C ASP A 464 11.52 26.31 -4.59
N THR A 465 12.31 25.48 -5.28
CA THR A 465 11.94 24.89 -6.55
C THR A 465 11.79 23.38 -6.43
N PHE A 466 10.77 22.82 -7.08
CA PHE A 466 10.48 21.38 -7.09
C PHE A 466 9.95 20.96 -8.47
N VAL A 467 10.03 19.65 -8.77
CA VAL A 467 9.56 19.07 -10.04
C VAL A 467 8.16 18.49 -9.87
N LEU A 468 7.27 18.80 -10.83
CA LEU A 468 5.92 18.22 -10.92
C LEU A 468 5.48 18.14 -12.38
N GLY A 469 5.05 16.96 -12.85
CA GLY A 469 4.67 16.74 -14.25
C GLY A 469 5.85 16.85 -15.23
N GLY A 470 7.08 16.61 -14.75
CA GLY A 470 8.32 16.74 -15.55
C GLY A 470 8.78 18.18 -15.75
N GLN A 471 8.12 19.16 -15.12
CA GLN A 471 8.49 20.58 -15.18
C GLN A 471 8.90 21.09 -13.79
N THR A 472 9.82 22.06 -13.76
CA THR A 472 10.28 22.69 -12.52
C THR A 472 9.41 23.91 -12.18
N TYR A 473 8.94 23.97 -10.94
CA TYR A 473 8.14 25.06 -10.41
C TYR A 473 8.80 25.69 -9.20
N ARG A 474 8.65 27.02 -9.05
CA ARG A 474 9.07 27.80 -7.88
C ARG A 474 7.88 28.05 -6.99
N PHE A 475 7.99 27.73 -5.70
CA PHE A 475 6.96 28.03 -4.70
C PHE A 475 6.92 29.53 -4.38
N ASN A 476 5.76 30.15 -4.59
CA ASN A 476 5.56 31.57 -4.33
C ASN A 476 4.89 31.80 -2.96
N TYR A 477 3.73 31.20 -2.74
CA TYR A 477 2.99 31.24 -1.49
C TYR A 477 1.91 30.13 -1.41
N GLY A 478 1.47 29.82 -0.18
CA GLY A 478 0.36 28.90 0.08
C GLY A 478 -0.85 29.64 0.69
N LYS A 479 -2.05 29.22 0.29
CA LYS A 479 -3.31 29.72 0.87
C LYS A 479 -4.24 28.52 1.10
N GLY A 480 -4.41 28.10 2.37
CA GLY A 480 -5.17 26.90 2.73
C GLY A 480 -4.54 25.65 2.10
N MET A 481 -5.35 24.84 1.39
CA MET A 481 -4.93 23.62 0.69
C MET A 481 -4.58 23.89 -0.78
N THR A 482 -4.03 25.06 -1.09
CA THR A 482 -3.58 25.45 -2.44
C THR A 482 -2.25 26.16 -2.32
N ILE A 483 -1.29 25.76 -3.16
CA ILE A 483 -0.04 26.51 -3.36
C ILE A 483 -0.06 27.16 -4.74
N ASN A 484 0.50 28.36 -4.81
CA ASN A 484 0.72 29.07 -6.08
C ASN A 484 2.20 29.02 -6.43
N VAL A 485 2.46 28.62 -7.64
CA VAL A 485 3.82 28.43 -8.18
C VAL A 485 3.98 29.19 -9.48
N SER A 486 5.21 29.41 -9.89
CA SER A 486 5.58 29.91 -11.21
C SER A 486 6.56 28.95 -11.88
N PRO A 487 6.59 28.85 -13.23
CA PRO A 487 7.60 28.06 -13.92
C PRO A 487 9.01 28.52 -13.53
N ALA A 488 9.92 27.59 -13.40
CA ALA A 488 11.31 27.88 -13.05
C ALA A 488 12.26 27.06 -13.93
N ASN A 489 13.40 27.65 -14.28
CA ASN A 489 14.48 26.97 -14.97
C ASN A 489 15.59 26.65 -13.98
N GLY A 490 16.18 25.46 -14.10
CA GLY A 490 17.29 24.99 -13.25
C GLY A 490 16.95 23.79 -12.38
N PRO A 491 17.94 23.28 -11.63
CA PRO A 491 17.75 22.12 -10.78
C PRO A 491 16.81 22.45 -9.60
N PRO A 492 16.00 21.49 -9.14
CA PRO A 492 15.14 21.69 -7.97
C PRO A 492 16.01 21.90 -6.72
N THR A 493 15.64 22.86 -5.88
CA THR A 493 16.30 23.10 -4.58
C THR A 493 15.90 22.07 -3.53
N ILE A 494 14.70 21.47 -3.71
CA ILE A 494 14.21 20.35 -2.87
C ILE A 494 14.22 19.08 -3.71
N PRO A 495 15.06 18.09 -3.35
CA PRO A 495 15.33 16.94 -4.23
C PRO A 495 14.16 15.97 -4.35
N SER A 496 13.21 15.92 -3.42
CA SER A 496 12.10 14.95 -3.44
C SER A 496 10.95 15.30 -2.50
N TRP A 497 9.74 14.92 -2.91
CA TRP A 497 8.61 14.79 -1.99
C TRP A 497 8.81 13.52 -1.16
N PHE A 498 8.41 13.58 0.10
CA PHE A 498 8.35 12.38 0.90
C PHE A 498 7.04 11.65 0.53
N SER A 499 7.13 10.63 -0.30
CA SER A 499 6.04 9.66 -0.46
C SER A 499 6.29 8.47 0.45
N GLN A 500 5.22 7.87 0.95
CA GLN A 500 5.32 6.63 1.72
C GLN A 500 6.06 5.58 0.87
N GLN A 501 7.17 5.06 1.40
CA GLN A 501 7.86 3.94 0.79
C GLN A 501 7.00 2.68 0.90
N LEU A 502 6.97 1.89 -0.16
CA LEU A 502 6.30 0.59 -0.13
C LEU A 502 7.00 -0.31 0.90
N PRO A 503 6.27 -0.94 1.82
CA PRO A 503 6.86 -1.86 2.79
C PRO A 503 7.22 -3.20 2.14
N LEU A 504 8.32 -3.79 2.58
CA LEU A 504 8.67 -5.18 2.28
C LEU A 504 7.62 -6.11 2.88
N SER A 505 7.15 -7.10 2.11
CA SER A 505 6.24 -8.11 2.63
C SER A 505 6.94 -9.00 3.67
N PHE A 506 6.19 -9.48 4.67
CA PHE A 506 6.73 -10.36 5.69
C PHE A 506 7.18 -11.72 5.12
N ASP A 507 6.45 -12.26 4.16
CA ASP A 507 6.77 -13.54 3.53
C ASP A 507 8.09 -13.47 2.77
N LEU A 508 8.28 -12.44 1.92
CA LEU A 508 9.55 -12.23 1.22
C LEU A 508 10.70 -11.95 2.21
N ALA A 509 10.46 -11.18 3.27
CA ALA A 509 11.44 -10.94 4.32
C ALA A 509 11.91 -12.26 4.98
N MET A 510 10.97 -13.19 5.25
CA MET A 510 11.30 -14.50 5.81
C MET A 510 12.07 -15.39 4.82
N ASP A 511 11.80 -15.29 3.51
CA ASP A 511 12.56 -16.05 2.49
C ASP A 511 13.99 -15.49 2.34
N ILE A 512 14.18 -14.17 2.42
CA ILE A 512 15.52 -13.56 2.49
C ILE A 512 16.27 -14.04 3.73
N GLN A 513 15.60 -14.12 4.88
CA GLN A 513 16.23 -14.62 6.11
C GLN A 513 16.58 -16.10 6.04
N ARG A 514 15.80 -16.94 5.34
CA ARG A 514 16.18 -18.35 5.05
C ARG A 514 17.43 -18.42 4.19
N PHE A 515 17.52 -17.57 3.14
CA PHE A 515 18.75 -17.48 2.35
C PHE A 515 19.95 -17.09 3.22
N ARG A 516 19.80 -16.11 4.14
CA ARG A 516 20.83 -15.72 5.12
C ARG A 516 21.26 -16.91 6.00
N ALA A 517 20.32 -17.74 6.45
CA ALA A 517 20.62 -18.94 7.23
C ALA A 517 21.41 -19.98 6.44
N HIS A 518 21.09 -20.17 5.14
CA HIS A 518 21.85 -21.06 4.27
C HIS A 518 23.30 -20.58 4.09
N MET A 519 23.49 -19.28 3.85
CA MET A 519 24.81 -18.67 3.74
C MET A 519 25.62 -18.81 5.04
N ASP A 520 25.02 -18.49 6.20
CA ASP A 520 25.66 -18.67 7.53
C ASP A 520 26.08 -20.11 7.74
N THR A 521 25.25 -21.06 7.34
CA THR A 521 25.57 -22.51 7.46
C THR A 521 26.76 -22.90 6.59
N LYS A 522 26.83 -22.44 5.35
CA LYS A 522 27.95 -22.77 4.44
C LYS A 522 29.28 -22.17 4.95
N PHE A 523 29.28 -20.94 5.44
CA PHE A 523 30.48 -20.35 6.04
C PHE A 523 30.92 -21.11 7.31
N ARG A 524 29.97 -21.46 8.18
CA ARG A 524 30.30 -22.25 9.41
C ARG A 524 30.89 -23.62 9.11
N TYR A 525 30.47 -24.25 8.01
CA TYR A 525 31.07 -25.54 7.59
C TYR A 525 32.36 -25.41 6.74
N GLY A 526 32.89 -24.17 6.61
CA GLY A 526 34.14 -23.91 5.91
C GLY A 526 34.10 -24.24 4.42
N LYS A 527 32.92 -24.09 3.77
CA LYS A 527 32.78 -24.32 2.34
C LYS A 527 33.63 -23.35 1.54
N SER A 528 34.26 -23.84 0.46
CA SER A 528 35.08 -23.01 -0.43
C SER A 528 34.25 -21.91 -1.13
N LYS A 529 34.95 -20.88 -1.63
CA LYS A 529 34.31 -19.80 -2.42
C LYS A 529 33.54 -20.42 -3.61
N GLN A 530 34.14 -21.38 -4.29
CA GLN A 530 33.51 -22.04 -5.45
C GLN A 530 32.20 -22.73 -5.06
N GLU A 531 32.17 -23.56 -4.00
CA GLU A 531 30.96 -24.25 -3.54
C GLU A 531 29.87 -23.27 -3.12
N ILE A 532 30.25 -22.13 -2.54
CA ILE A 532 29.27 -21.10 -2.16
C ILE A 532 28.75 -20.36 -3.40
N MET A 533 29.59 -20.04 -4.36
CA MET A 533 29.21 -19.43 -5.61
C MET A 533 28.25 -20.32 -6.41
N GLU A 534 28.56 -21.62 -6.54
CA GLU A 534 27.66 -22.61 -7.17
C GLU A 534 26.30 -22.63 -6.47
N PHE A 535 26.28 -22.62 -5.13
CA PHE A 535 25.03 -22.51 -4.38
C PHE A 535 24.27 -21.23 -4.69
N ILE A 536 24.92 -20.06 -4.77
CA ILE A 536 24.25 -18.77 -5.06
C ILE A 536 23.62 -18.81 -6.45
N TYR A 537 24.32 -19.33 -7.46
CA TYR A 537 23.78 -19.49 -8.82
C TYR A 537 22.54 -20.38 -8.86
N ASP A 538 22.63 -21.58 -8.24
CA ASP A 538 21.55 -22.55 -8.26
C ASP A 538 20.32 -22.09 -7.47
N TYR A 539 20.55 -21.37 -6.36
CA TYR A 539 19.50 -20.95 -5.45
C TYR A 539 18.80 -19.68 -5.92
N LEU A 540 19.52 -18.69 -6.46
CA LEU A 540 18.99 -17.35 -6.79
C LEU A 540 18.78 -17.09 -8.28
N TYR A 541 19.31 -17.93 -9.17
CA TYR A 541 19.21 -17.72 -10.63
C TYR A 541 19.79 -16.38 -11.12
N VAL A 542 20.90 -15.95 -10.55
CA VAL A 542 21.56 -14.69 -10.85
C VAL A 542 22.78 -14.85 -11.75
N ASP A 543 23.27 -13.75 -12.33
CA ASP A 543 24.49 -13.72 -13.13
C ASP A 543 25.77 -13.69 -12.25
N ASP A 544 26.93 -13.81 -12.89
CA ASP A 544 28.24 -13.84 -12.23
C ASP A 544 28.50 -12.58 -11.39
N PHE A 545 28.09 -11.42 -11.87
CA PHE A 545 28.27 -10.16 -11.18
C PHE A 545 27.45 -10.09 -9.87
N ALA A 546 26.16 -10.40 -9.97
CA ALA A 546 25.27 -10.41 -8.81
C ALA A 546 25.69 -11.46 -7.78
N ALA A 547 26.08 -12.68 -8.24
CA ALA A 547 26.55 -13.73 -7.37
C ALA A 547 27.83 -13.35 -6.60
N ASN A 548 28.79 -12.75 -7.29
CA ASN A 548 30.03 -12.26 -6.67
C ASN A 548 29.76 -11.14 -5.65
N SER A 549 28.93 -10.17 -6.00
CA SER A 549 28.57 -9.06 -5.10
C SER A 549 27.83 -9.55 -3.85
N ILE A 550 26.95 -10.54 -3.99
CA ILE A 550 26.27 -11.20 -2.87
C ILE A 550 27.29 -11.96 -2.01
N TYR A 551 28.15 -12.75 -2.61
CA TYR A 551 29.20 -13.50 -1.91
C TYR A 551 30.05 -12.55 -1.04
N GLU A 552 30.63 -11.51 -1.64
CA GLU A 552 31.48 -10.54 -0.93
C GLU A 552 30.73 -9.84 0.22
N TYR A 553 29.46 -9.46 0.01
CA TYR A 553 28.63 -8.85 1.05
C TYR A 553 28.45 -9.76 2.26
N PHE A 554 28.22 -11.05 2.03
CA PHE A 554 28.05 -12.03 3.09
C PHE A 554 29.37 -12.41 3.77
N VAL A 555 30.48 -12.48 3.02
CA VAL A 555 31.82 -12.69 3.59
C VAL A 555 32.19 -11.55 4.55
N GLU A 556 32.01 -10.31 4.13
CA GLU A 556 32.26 -9.15 4.97
C GLU A 556 31.44 -9.22 6.27
N GLN A 557 30.14 -9.50 6.18
CA GLN A 557 29.30 -9.64 7.36
C GLN A 557 29.73 -10.79 8.26
N TYR A 558 30.01 -11.98 7.69
CA TYR A 558 30.39 -13.16 8.45
C TYR A 558 31.74 -13.01 9.16
N THR A 559 32.71 -12.39 8.51
CA THR A 559 34.06 -12.16 9.06
C THR A 559 34.05 -11.07 10.14
N TYR A 560 33.27 -10.03 9.95
CA TYR A 560 33.17 -8.93 10.90
C TYR A 560 32.27 -9.26 12.10
N ALA A 561 31.13 -9.92 11.85
CA ALA A 561 30.09 -10.24 12.83
C ALA A 561 29.31 -11.50 12.44
N LYS A 562 28.27 -11.84 13.22
CA LYS A 562 27.36 -12.94 12.88
C LYS A 562 26.34 -12.53 11.84
N ILE A 563 25.90 -13.48 11.01
CA ILE A 563 24.81 -13.25 10.06
C ILE A 563 23.47 -13.39 10.80
N PRO A 564 22.61 -12.36 10.83
CA PRO A 564 21.22 -12.47 11.28
C PRO A 564 20.40 -13.30 10.29
N SER A 565 19.45 -14.11 10.80
CA SER A 565 18.65 -15.03 10.00
C SER A 565 17.30 -15.33 10.65
N ASN A 566 16.48 -16.16 10.02
CA ASN A 566 15.21 -16.62 10.59
C ASN A 566 15.35 -17.44 11.89
N GLN A 567 16.58 -17.85 12.24
CA GLN A 567 16.90 -18.55 13.49
C GLN A 567 17.67 -17.68 14.48
N ARG A 568 18.05 -16.46 14.10
CA ARG A 568 18.90 -15.57 14.93
C ARG A 568 18.54 -14.11 14.74
N LEU A 569 18.01 -13.49 15.79
CA LEU A 569 17.90 -12.05 15.93
C LEU A 569 19.22 -11.52 16.50
N LEU A 570 19.88 -10.64 15.75
CA LEU A 570 21.12 -10.00 16.19
C LEU A 570 20.81 -8.60 16.73
N ILE A 571 21.29 -8.29 17.95
CA ILE A 571 21.22 -6.96 18.56
C ILE A 571 22.66 -6.42 18.64
N GLU A 572 22.90 -5.33 17.96
CA GLU A 572 24.20 -4.67 17.86
C GLU A 572 24.22 -3.39 18.69
N TYR A 573 25.19 -3.28 19.61
CA TYR A 573 25.44 -2.07 20.39
C TYR A 573 26.61 -1.30 19.76
N TYR A 574 26.32 -0.08 19.35
CA TYR A 574 27.24 0.82 18.67
C TYR A 574 27.29 2.17 19.37
N LYS A 575 28.53 2.72 19.60
CA LYS A 575 28.73 4.07 20.13
C LYS A 575 28.96 5.02 18.95
N GLY A 576 28.02 5.93 18.71
CA GLY A 576 28.13 6.97 17.68
C GLY A 576 29.01 8.16 18.09
N PHE A 577 28.91 9.25 17.36
CA PHE A 577 29.62 10.49 17.66
C PHE A 577 29.10 11.11 18.98
N GLY A 578 30.03 11.55 19.86
CA GLY A 578 29.70 12.08 21.19
C GLY A 578 29.26 10.98 22.17
N ASP A 579 28.28 11.30 23.04
CA ASP A 579 27.74 10.35 24.04
C ASP A 579 26.50 9.59 23.54
N ARG A 580 26.15 9.75 22.27
CA ARG A 580 24.98 9.08 21.67
C ARG A 580 25.23 7.59 21.45
N ARG A 581 24.39 6.76 22.03
CA ARG A 581 24.43 5.30 21.87
C ARG A 581 23.33 4.82 20.96
N PHE A 582 23.64 3.76 20.21
CA PHE A 582 22.73 3.10 19.30
C PHE A 582 22.58 1.64 19.69
N VAL A 583 21.37 1.14 19.68
CA VAL A 583 21.05 -0.28 19.77
C VAL A 583 20.33 -0.64 18.49
N ILE A 584 20.99 -1.42 17.63
CA ILE A 584 20.52 -1.80 16.30
C ILE A 584 19.97 -3.21 16.38
N PHE A 585 18.73 -3.39 15.94
CA PHE A 585 18.07 -4.69 15.83
C PHE A 585 18.07 -5.10 14.36
N HIS A 586 18.82 -6.15 14.03
CA HIS A 586 18.85 -6.74 12.70
C HIS A 586 17.61 -7.61 12.49
N SER A 587 16.47 -6.97 12.39
CA SER A 587 15.12 -7.55 12.28
C SER A 587 14.57 -7.35 10.86
N LEU A 588 15.05 -8.16 9.91
CA LEU A 588 14.55 -8.14 8.54
C LEU A 588 13.18 -8.82 8.48
N PHE A 589 12.14 -8.13 8.96
CA PHE A 589 10.75 -8.59 8.98
C PHE A 589 9.83 -7.68 8.17
N GLY A 590 10.39 -6.66 7.50
CA GLY A 590 9.64 -5.61 6.85
C GLY A 590 9.27 -4.46 7.79
N ARG A 591 9.10 -3.26 7.21
CA ARG A 591 8.93 -2.01 7.95
C ARG A 591 7.73 -2.02 8.90
N LYS A 592 6.60 -2.64 8.50
CA LYS A 592 5.38 -2.67 9.33
C LYS A 592 5.58 -3.46 10.62
N VAL A 593 6.23 -4.63 10.55
CA VAL A 593 6.56 -5.46 11.71
C VAL A 593 7.59 -4.74 12.58
N ASN A 594 8.61 -4.14 11.97
CA ASN A 594 9.65 -3.41 12.67
C ASN A 594 9.11 -2.15 13.38
N ASP A 595 8.08 -1.48 12.84
CA ASP A 595 7.41 -0.36 13.50
C ASP A 595 6.73 -0.83 14.81
N ALA A 596 6.03 -1.97 14.77
CA ALA A 596 5.41 -2.53 15.97
C ALA A 596 6.45 -2.93 17.02
N LEU A 597 7.50 -3.66 16.64
CA LEU A 597 8.54 -4.11 17.56
C LEU A 597 9.32 -2.92 18.16
N SER A 598 9.72 -1.96 17.32
CA SER A 598 10.52 -0.80 17.75
C SER A 598 9.80 0.09 18.75
N ARG A 599 8.50 0.33 18.56
CA ARG A 599 7.67 1.12 19.49
C ARG A 599 7.49 0.42 20.82
N ALA A 600 7.24 -0.90 20.81
CA ALA A 600 7.10 -1.66 22.05
C ALA A 600 8.42 -1.64 22.86
N VAL A 601 9.56 -1.89 22.21
CA VAL A 601 10.88 -1.86 22.86
C VAL A 601 11.21 -0.46 23.35
N ALA A 602 11.02 0.57 22.51
CA ALA A 602 11.29 1.96 22.90
C ALA A 602 10.42 2.42 24.08
N TYR A 603 9.16 1.98 24.15
CA TYR A 603 8.27 2.29 25.27
C TYR A 603 8.81 1.71 26.59
N ILE A 604 9.30 0.46 26.58
CA ILE A 604 9.90 -0.17 27.76
C ILE A 604 11.18 0.56 28.15
N VAL A 605 12.08 0.82 27.18
CA VAL A 605 13.35 1.54 27.41
C VAL A 605 13.10 2.93 27.99
N ALA A 606 12.17 3.70 27.38
CA ALA A 606 11.85 5.04 27.85
C ALA A 606 11.35 5.06 29.30
N ARG A 607 10.54 4.07 29.71
CA ARG A 607 10.06 3.95 31.09
C ARG A 607 11.14 3.47 32.06
N GLN A 608 11.96 2.51 31.64
CA GLN A 608 12.98 1.91 32.50
C GLN A 608 14.12 2.88 32.80
N TYR A 609 14.54 3.66 31.80
CA TYR A 609 15.69 4.56 31.91
C TYR A 609 15.29 6.05 32.02
N ASN A 610 13.98 6.36 32.04
CA ASN A 610 13.44 7.73 32.08
C ASN A 610 14.13 8.67 31.08
N THR A 611 14.28 8.21 29.82
CA THR A 611 14.98 8.91 28.75
C THR A 611 14.14 9.02 27.48
N ASN A 612 14.40 10.06 26.69
CA ASN A 612 13.80 10.18 25.36
C ASN A 612 14.55 9.30 24.36
N VAL A 613 13.85 8.37 23.74
CA VAL A 613 14.39 7.42 22.78
C VAL A 613 13.99 7.84 21.37
N THR A 614 14.99 8.02 20.50
CA THR A 614 14.76 8.21 19.06
C THR A 614 14.71 6.84 18.37
N ILE A 615 13.72 6.64 17.50
CA ILE A 615 13.54 5.43 16.73
C ILE A 615 13.78 5.71 15.24
N SER A 616 14.55 4.84 14.56
CA SER A 616 14.62 4.80 13.10
C SER A 616 14.26 3.39 12.62
N ILE A 617 13.47 3.31 11.55
CA ILE A 617 12.85 2.07 11.11
C ILE A 617 13.08 1.90 9.61
N SER A 618 13.52 0.68 9.21
CA SER A 618 13.61 0.25 7.82
C SER A 618 13.01 -1.16 7.65
N ASP A 619 13.00 -1.67 6.42
CA ASP A 619 12.61 -3.05 6.14
C ASP A 619 13.58 -4.05 6.78
N ASN A 620 14.88 -3.72 6.83
CA ASN A 620 15.96 -4.60 7.28
C ASN A 620 16.17 -4.59 8.81
N GLY A 621 15.49 -3.70 9.52
CA GLY A 621 15.63 -3.58 10.97
C GLY A 621 15.21 -2.21 11.50
N PHE A 622 15.52 -2.00 12.77
CA PHE A 622 15.36 -0.70 13.42
C PHE A 622 16.49 -0.45 14.40
N TYR A 623 16.67 0.82 14.77
CA TYR A 623 17.53 1.13 15.89
C TYR A 623 16.86 2.09 16.86
N LEU A 624 17.32 2.01 18.10
CA LEU A 624 17.01 2.97 19.15
C LEU A 624 18.26 3.79 19.42
N SER A 625 18.12 5.10 19.63
CA SER A 625 19.24 5.94 20.05
C SER A 625 18.82 6.93 21.13
N ALA A 626 19.71 7.11 22.11
CA ALA A 626 19.60 8.10 23.18
C ALA A 626 20.98 8.48 23.70
N GLU A 627 21.03 9.52 24.54
CA GLU A 627 22.19 9.82 25.35
C GLU A 627 22.16 8.94 26.61
N GLY A 628 23.32 8.40 27.03
CA GLY A 628 23.42 7.54 28.20
C GLY A 628 23.19 6.04 27.93
N THR A 629 22.78 5.29 28.95
CA THR A 629 22.63 3.81 28.87
C THR A 629 21.35 3.41 28.17
N LEU A 630 21.45 2.46 27.23
CA LEU A 630 20.34 1.88 26.51
C LEU A 630 20.36 0.34 26.69
N GLY A 631 19.36 -0.22 27.39
CA GLY A 631 19.19 -1.66 27.60
C GLY A 631 18.27 -2.31 26.59
N GLY A 632 18.71 -2.44 25.35
CA GLY A 632 17.88 -2.97 24.27
C GLY A 632 17.51 -4.44 24.44
N LEU A 633 18.46 -5.30 24.86
CA LEU A 633 18.21 -6.73 25.09
C LEU A 633 17.23 -6.94 26.25
N GLU A 634 17.47 -6.26 27.38
CA GLU A 634 16.65 -6.37 28.60
C GLU A 634 15.22 -5.92 28.33
N ALA A 635 15.05 -4.84 27.58
CA ALA A 635 13.74 -4.36 27.18
C ALA A 635 13.04 -5.34 26.21
N PHE A 636 13.78 -5.87 25.22
CA PHE A 636 13.20 -6.83 24.26
C PHE A 636 12.78 -8.14 24.93
N LYS A 637 13.54 -8.66 25.91
CA LYS A 637 13.19 -9.87 26.69
C LYS A 637 11.95 -9.71 27.55
N GLN A 638 11.50 -8.50 27.85
CA GLN A 638 10.26 -8.26 28.58
C GLN A 638 9.01 -8.41 27.71
N LEU A 639 9.18 -8.45 26.36
CA LEU A 639 8.07 -8.69 25.44
C LEU A 639 7.73 -10.18 25.44
N THR A 640 6.49 -10.50 25.80
CA THR A 640 5.93 -11.84 25.72
C THR A 640 4.72 -11.86 24.80
N PRO A 641 4.27 -13.02 24.29
CA PRO A 641 3.06 -13.10 23.48
C PRO A 641 1.83 -12.49 24.18
N GLU A 642 1.73 -12.63 25.52
CA GLU A 642 0.59 -12.19 26.30
C GLU A 642 0.57 -10.66 26.52
N ASN A 643 1.74 -10.04 26.67
CA ASN A 643 1.82 -8.61 27.02
C ASN A 643 2.06 -7.68 25.85
N PHE A 644 2.53 -8.19 24.71
CA PHE A 644 3.00 -7.39 23.56
C PHE A 644 1.94 -6.43 23.03
N LYS A 645 0.72 -6.93 22.77
CA LYS A 645 -0.37 -6.12 22.22
C LYS A 645 -0.75 -4.98 23.18
N ASN A 646 -0.75 -5.25 24.49
CA ASN A 646 -1.05 -4.25 25.51
C ASN A 646 0.03 -3.17 25.58
N ILE A 647 1.33 -3.56 25.64
CA ILE A 647 2.46 -2.62 25.63
C ILE A 647 2.43 -1.73 24.39
N LEU A 648 2.21 -2.33 23.23
CA LEU A 648 2.13 -1.59 21.97
C LEU A 648 0.96 -0.61 21.94
N THR A 649 -0.22 -1.02 22.44
CA THR A 649 -1.40 -0.14 22.56
C THR A 649 -1.11 1.05 23.46
N GLN A 650 -0.48 0.82 24.62
CA GLN A 650 -0.09 1.92 25.52
C GLN A 650 0.91 2.89 24.88
N SER A 651 1.84 2.37 24.07
CA SER A 651 2.82 3.19 23.36
C SER A 651 2.19 4.13 22.32
N LEU A 652 0.98 3.79 21.81
CA LEU A 652 0.29 4.56 20.77
C LEU A 652 -0.55 5.72 21.30
N ASN A 653 -1.00 5.68 22.57
CA ASN A 653 -2.05 6.58 23.09
C ASN A 653 -1.78 8.08 22.92
N LYS A 654 -0.53 8.51 22.85
CA LYS A 654 -0.13 9.94 22.70
C LYS A 654 0.57 10.23 21.37
N THR A 655 0.46 9.35 20.36
CA THR A 655 1.17 9.48 19.10
C THR A 655 0.32 10.14 18.01
N GLU A 656 0.97 10.84 17.08
CA GLU A 656 0.33 11.35 15.86
C GLU A 656 -0.25 10.23 15.00
N THR A 657 0.33 9.03 15.04
CA THR A 657 -0.19 7.84 14.35
C THR A 657 -1.62 7.53 14.77
N LEU A 658 -1.90 7.45 16.09
CA LEU A 658 -3.25 7.22 16.59
C LEU A 658 -4.17 8.39 16.25
N ALA A 659 -3.71 9.64 16.39
CA ALA A 659 -4.50 10.83 16.08
C ALA A 659 -4.92 10.87 14.59
N SER A 660 -4.02 10.51 13.68
CA SER A 660 -4.31 10.41 12.25
C SER A 660 -5.31 9.29 11.95
N ARG A 661 -5.11 8.09 12.52
CA ARG A 661 -6.05 6.96 12.32
C ARG A 661 -7.42 7.27 12.89
N PHE A 662 -7.50 7.83 14.10
CA PHE A 662 -8.78 8.24 14.70
C PHE A 662 -9.52 9.27 13.83
N ARG A 663 -8.82 10.27 13.28
CA ARG A 663 -9.42 11.23 12.34
C ARG A 663 -10.05 10.54 11.13
N HIS A 664 -9.37 9.55 10.57
CA HIS A 664 -9.88 8.79 9.42
C HIS A 664 -11.10 7.93 9.82
N CYS A 665 -11.04 7.25 10.95
CA CYS A 665 -12.15 6.46 11.48
C CYS A 665 -13.36 7.35 11.82
N ALA A 666 -13.14 8.51 12.46
CA ALA A 666 -14.19 9.48 12.75
C ALA A 666 -14.87 10.03 11.48
N GLY A 667 -14.12 10.20 10.39
CA GLY A 667 -14.68 10.59 9.10
C GLY A 667 -15.51 9.47 8.46
N ARG A 668 -15.01 8.23 8.48
CA ARG A 668 -15.71 7.06 7.91
C ARG A 668 -16.95 6.68 8.70
N SER A 669 -16.90 6.78 10.03
CA SER A 669 -18.05 6.50 10.92
C SER A 669 -19.07 7.65 10.98
N LEU A 670 -18.91 8.71 10.16
CA LEU A 670 -19.77 9.89 10.17
C LEU A 670 -19.78 10.69 11.50
N MET A 671 -18.80 10.45 12.37
CA MET A 671 -18.57 11.24 13.58
C MET A 671 -18.19 12.69 13.21
N THR A 672 -17.37 12.84 12.16
CA THR A 672 -17.06 14.10 11.51
C THR A 672 -17.50 14.07 10.06
N LEU A 673 -18.37 15.00 9.66
CA LEU A 673 -18.83 15.08 8.28
C LEU A 673 -17.81 15.83 7.41
N ARG A 674 -17.47 15.26 6.25
CA ARG A 674 -16.61 15.90 5.23
C ARG A 674 -17.36 17.00 4.48
N HIS A 675 -18.63 16.72 4.17
CA HIS A 675 -19.55 17.63 3.48
C HIS A 675 -20.81 17.86 4.31
N TYR A 676 -21.21 19.12 4.45
CA TYR A 676 -22.46 19.48 5.11
C TYR A 676 -23.14 20.61 4.34
N LYS A 677 -24.40 20.41 3.93
CA LYS A 677 -25.20 21.35 3.14
C LYS A 677 -24.50 21.90 1.88
N GLY A 678 -23.75 21.04 1.19
CA GLY A 678 -23.03 21.37 -0.05
C GLY A 678 -21.65 22.03 0.14
N GLU A 679 -21.24 22.33 1.36
CA GLU A 679 -19.92 22.88 1.68
C GLU A 679 -18.96 21.78 2.14
N ALA A 680 -17.76 21.73 1.55
CA ALA A 680 -16.66 20.89 1.99
C ALA A 680 -15.92 21.55 3.16
N LYS A 681 -15.70 20.80 4.23
CA LYS A 681 -14.89 21.27 5.36
C LYS A 681 -13.41 21.16 5.04
N SER A 682 -12.63 22.22 5.31
CA SER A 682 -11.18 22.19 5.09
C SER A 682 -10.49 21.12 5.94
N VAL A 683 -9.46 20.49 5.40
CA VAL A 683 -8.72 19.41 6.05
C VAL A 683 -8.06 19.88 7.36
N GLY A 684 -7.51 21.09 7.39
CA GLY A 684 -6.94 21.65 8.62
C GLY A 684 -7.96 21.76 9.77
N ARG A 685 -9.22 22.13 9.49
CA ARG A 685 -10.29 22.09 10.51
C ARG A 685 -10.62 20.67 10.96
N GLN A 686 -10.56 19.71 10.04
CA GLN A 686 -10.78 18.29 10.37
C GLN A 686 -9.66 17.73 11.25
N GLN A 687 -8.40 18.16 11.03
CA GLN A 687 -7.24 17.75 11.85
C GLN A 687 -7.37 18.25 13.29
N VAL A 688 -7.61 19.57 13.48
CA VAL A 688 -7.78 20.15 14.81
C VAL A 688 -8.95 19.51 15.54
N ARG A 689 -10.08 19.35 14.85
CA ARG A 689 -11.27 18.71 15.42
C ARG A 689 -11.02 17.23 15.78
N GLY A 690 -10.31 16.49 14.93
CA GLY A 690 -9.94 15.09 15.19
C GLY A 690 -9.11 14.93 16.45
N LYS A 691 -8.12 15.81 16.68
CA LYS A 691 -7.29 15.76 17.89
C LYS A 691 -8.10 16.09 19.16
N ILE A 692 -8.99 17.08 19.09
CA ILE A 692 -9.86 17.46 20.22
C ILE A 692 -10.82 16.30 20.55
N LEU A 693 -11.45 15.71 19.54
CA LEU A 693 -12.35 14.57 19.72
C LEU A 693 -11.61 13.34 20.26
N LEU A 694 -10.41 13.03 19.77
CA LEU A 694 -9.62 11.91 20.29
C LEU A 694 -9.36 12.06 21.78
N LYS A 695 -8.88 13.23 22.22
CA LYS A 695 -8.62 13.46 23.64
C LYS A 695 -9.89 13.31 24.46
N PHE A 696 -10.97 13.89 24.00
CA PHE A 696 -12.28 13.82 24.67
C PHE A 696 -12.78 12.38 24.79
N VAL A 697 -12.72 11.60 23.71
CA VAL A 697 -13.14 10.19 23.69
C VAL A 697 -12.27 9.32 24.60
N GLN A 698 -10.95 9.56 24.66
CA GLN A 698 -10.05 8.85 25.57
C GLN A 698 -10.35 9.11 27.06
N GLU A 699 -10.88 10.30 27.39
CA GLU A 699 -11.29 10.69 28.75
C GLU A 699 -12.70 10.15 29.09
N MET A 700 -13.59 10.09 28.10
CA MET A 700 -14.97 9.65 28.26
C MET A 700 -15.07 8.11 28.38
N ASP A 701 -14.55 7.40 27.38
CA ASP A 701 -14.61 5.94 27.32
C ASP A 701 -13.41 5.40 26.50
N ASN A 702 -12.52 4.71 27.17
CA ASN A 702 -11.30 4.15 26.55
C ASN A 702 -11.61 2.97 25.61
N ASP A 703 -12.79 2.36 25.72
CA ASP A 703 -13.25 1.24 24.88
C ASP A 703 -14.29 1.66 23.84
N PHE A 704 -14.52 2.98 23.69
CA PHE A 704 -15.40 3.54 22.68
C PHE A 704 -15.13 2.95 21.28
N SER A 705 -16.16 2.50 20.59
CA SER A 705 -16.09 1.72 19.34
C SER A 705 -15.18 2.31 18.26
N ILE A 706 -15.22 3.64 18.04
CA ILE A 706 -14.40 4.29 17.00
C ILE A 706 -12.94 4.48 17.46
N LEU A 707 -12.68 4.59 18.75
CA LEU A 707 -11.33 4.57 19.30
C LEU A 707 -10.70 3.16 19.22
N LYS A 708 -11.50 2.13 19.54
CA LYS A 708 -11.14 0.73 19.37
C LYS A 708 -10.75 0.43 17.92
N GLU A 709 -11.55 0.91 16.96
CA GLU A 709 -11.25 0.79 15.53
C GLU A 709 -9.98 1.55 15.12
N ALA A 710 -9.77 2.77 15.62
CA ALA A 710 -8.56 3.53 15.30
C ALA A 710 -7.29 2.83 15.82
N ARG A 711 -7.37 2.17 16.98
CA ARG A 711 -6.29 1.33 17.51
C ARG A 711 -6.09 0.07 16.66
N ARG A 712 -7.18 -0.63 16.29
CA ARG A 712 -7.10 -1.80 15.38
C ARG A 712 -6.41 -1.41 14.07
N GLU A 713 -6.87 -0.32 13.41
CA GLU A 713 -6.26 0.16 12.15
C GLU A 713 -4.77 0.53 12.33
N ALA A 714 -4.40 1.12 13.46
CA ALA A 714 -3.00 1.44 13.74
C ALA A 714 -2.16 0.18 13.94
N LEU A 715 -2.68 -0.82 14.65
CA LEU A 715 -1.96 -2.04 15.01
C LEU A 715 -1.91 -3.06 13.87
N GLU A 716 -3.00 -3.24 13.11
CA GLU A 716 -3.15 -4.33 12.15
C GLU A 716 -2.94 -3.87 10.69
N ASP A 717 -3.43 -2.68 10.30
CA ASP A 717 -3.38 -2.21 8.92
C ASP A 717 -2.13 -1.33 8.68
N TYR A 718 -1.81 -0.41 9.60
CA TYR A 718 -0.64 0.46 9.49
C TYR A 718 0.65 -0.23 9.92
N MET A 719 0.63 -0.90 11.06
CA MET A 719 1.65 -1.85 11.52
C MET A 719 1.20 -3.27 11.14
N ASP A 720 2.03 -4.25 11.42
CA ASP A 720 1.67 -5.66 11.25
C ASP A 720 1.87 -6.38 12.59
N VAL A 721 0.96 -6.10 13.54
CA VAL A 721 1.03 -6.65 14.90
C VAL A 721 0.96 -8.16 14.91
N ASN A 722 0.23 -8.78 13.99
CA ASN A 722 0.05 -10.22 13.95
C ASN A 722 1.36 -10.94 13.58
N ASN A 723 2.10 -10.44 12.58
CA ASN A 723 3.40 -11.01 12.23
C ASN A 723 4.48 -10.62 13.26
N ALA A 724 4.39 -9.42 13.90
CA ALA A 724 5.26 -9.08 15.02
C ALA A 724 5.08 -10.04 16.21
N LEU A 725 3.83 -10.42 16.52
CA LEU A 725 3.52 -11.40 17.56
C LEU A 725 4.13 -12.77 17.23
N LYS A 726 4.02 -13.24 15.97
CA LYS A 726 4.69 -14.49 15.53
C LYS A 726 6.20 -14.46 15.76
N VAL A 727 6.86 -13.31 15.52
CA VAL A 727 8.30 -13.17 15.79
C VAL A 727 8.59 -13.34 17.30
N ILE A 728 7.78 -12.74 18.16
CA ILE A 728 7.91 -12.89 19.62
C ILE A 728 7.65 -14.34 20.03
N GLU A 729 6.66 -15.02 19.47
CA GLU A 729 6.37 -16.43 19.69
C GLU A 729 7.55 -17.34 19.26
N LEU A 730 8.16 -17.09 18.10
CA LEU A 730 9.36 -17.83 17.65
C LEU A 730 10.51 -17.71 18.65
N ILE A 731 10.69 -16.53 19.25
CA ILE A 731 11.71 -16.30 20.27
C ILE A 731 11.34 -16.97 21.58
N ALA A 732 10.09 -16.83 22.04
CA ALA A 732 9.61 -17.43 23.29
C ALA A 732 9.69 -18.97 23.24
N ASN A 733 9.43 -19.58 22.09
CA ASN A 733 9.51 -21.02 21.86
C ASN A 733 10.93 -21.54 21.58
N GLY A 734 11.95 -20.66 21.60
CA GLY A 734 13.35 -21.04 21.35
C GLY A 734 13.68 -21.38 19.90
N GLN A 735 12.78 -21.10 18.95
CA GLN A 735 13.02 -21.30 17.52
C GLN A 735 13.88 -20.20 16.90
N MET A 736 13.94 -19.05 17.53
CA MET A 736 14.82 -17.93 17.18
C MET A 736 15.61 -17.49 18.40
N GLU A 737 16.95 -17.62 18.32
CA GLU A 737 17.85 -17.17 19.38
C GLU A 737 18.12 -15.65 19.29
N ILE A 738 18.33 -14.99 20.43
CA ILE A 738 18.81 -13.61 20.46
C ILE A 738 20.30 -13.62 20.75
N LYS A 739 21.08 -12.96 19.90
CA LYS A 739 22.54 -12.74 20.11
C LYS A 739 22.84 -11.27 20.16
N THR A 740 23.79 -10.89 21.01
CA THR A 740 24.28 -9.51 21.13
C THR A 740 25.72 -9.41 20.68
N ILE A 741 26.07 -8.28 20.09
CA ILE A 741 27.44 -7.90 19.73
C ILE A 741 27.68 -6.44 20.10
N ASN A 742 28.94 -6.12 20.42
CA ASN A 742 29.39 -4.74 20.57
C ASN A 742 30.31 -4.42 19.41
N THR A 743 30.09 -3.32 18.73
CA THR A 743 30.85 -2.89 17.57
C THR A 743 31.34 -1.47 17.71
N VAL A 744 32.52 -1.20 17.15
CA VAL A 744 33.09 0.16 17.08
C VAL A 744 32.55 0.87 15.84
N ILE A 745 32.32 0.10 14.78
CA ILE A 745 31.74 0.55 13.51
C ILE A 745 30.52 -0.34 13.24
N PRO A 746 29.39 0.18 12.78
CA PRO A 746 28.25 -0.66 12.44
C PRO A 746 28.61 -1.78 11.47
N THR A 747 27.95 -2.92 11.61
CA THR A 747 28.16 -4.06 10.72
C THR A 747 27.72 -3.73 9.28
N PRO A 748 28.24 -4.43 8.24
CA PRO A 748 27.85 -4.20 6.86
C PRO A 748 26.34 -4.23 6.62
N PHE A 749 25.60 -5.12 7.29
CA PHE A 749 24.13 -5.21 7.19
C PHE A 749 23.40 -4.07 7.90
N ALA A 750 24.07 -3.28 8.75
CA ALA A 750 23.51 -2.11 9.42
C ALA A 750 23.74 -0.78 8.66
N PHE A 751 24.62 -0.73 7.66
CA PHE A 751 25.04 0.52 7.02
C PHE A 751 23.88 1.36 6.52
N ASN A 752 22.96 0.76 5.76
CA ASN A 752 21.80 1.47 5.21
C ASN A 752 20.86 1.96 6.31
N LEU A 753 20.66 1.16 7.35
CA LEU A 753 19.80 1.52 8.47
C LEU A 753 20.36 2.71 9.26
N VAL A 754 21.65 2.68 9.61
CA VAL A 754 22.31 3.75 10.34
C VAL A 754 22.37 5.02 9.51
N SER A 755 22.71 4.92 8.22
CA SER A 755 22.80 6.08 7.32
C SER A 755 21.45 6.77 7.09
N GLN A 756 20.32 6.05 7.17
CA GLN A 756 18.97 6.65 7.11
C GLN A 756 18.71 7.60 8.28
N GLY A 757 19.17 7.27 9.47
CA GLY A 757 18.96 8.10 10.66
C GLY A 757 19.79 9.39 10.69
N TYR A 758 20.86 9.48 9.90
CA TYR A 758 21.61 10.72 9.72
C TYR A 758 21.03 11.63 8.62
N LEU A 759 20.03 11.17 7.85
CA LEU A 759 19.39 11.94 6.76
C LEU A 759 18.67 13.22 7.22
N ASP A 760 18.29 13.31 8.47
CA ASP A 760 17.74 14.55 9.04
C ASP A 760 18.79 15.67 9.16
N VAL A 761 20.07 15.34 8.95
CA VAL A 761 21.23 16.24 9.12
C VAL A 761 22.11 16.35 7.87
N LEU A 762 22.13 15.33 6.99
CA LEU A 762 23.07 15.20 5.87
C LEU A 762 22.36 15.15 4.51
N ASN A 763 22.95 15.74 3.47
CA ASN A 763 22.52 15.66 2.08
C ASN A 763 22.75 14.24 1.48
N GLN A 764 22.13 13.91 0.33
CA GLN A 764 22.25 12.58 -0.31
C GLN A 764 23.72 12.23 -0.67
N ASN A 765 24.52 13.20 -1.06
CA ASN A 765 25.96 13.00 -1.35
C ASN A 765 26.73 12.62 -0.11
N ASP A 766 26.40 13.21 1.04
CA ASP A 766 27.03 12.94 2.31
C ASP A 766 26.72 11.52 2.81
N LYS A 767 25.55 10.97 2.44
CA LYS A 767 25.15 9.60 2.77
C LYS A 767 26.04 8.55 2.09
N ALA A 768 26.27 8.68 0.79
CA ALA A 768 27.11 7.75 0.04
C ALA A 768 28.55 7.79 0.57
N GLU A 769 29.07 8.99 0.83
CA GLU A 769 30.40 9.18 1.38
C GLU A 769 30.52 8.61 2.82
N PHE A 770 29.51 8.81 3.65
CA PHE A 770 29.44 8.22 4.98
C PHE A 770 29.47 6.68 4.93
N THR A 771 28.66 6.07 4.04
CA THR A 771 28.63 4.61 3.86
C THR A 771 29.98 4.09 3.38
N LYS A 772 30.63 4.76 2.45
CA LYS A 772 32.00 4.42 1.99
C LYS A 772 33.04 4.46 3.11
N ARG A 773 33.00 5.49 3.94
CA ARG A 773 33.92 5.62 5.10
C ARG A 773 33.72 4.47 6.08
N MET A 774 32.48 4.12 6.40
CA MET A 774 32.16 2.98 7.25
C MET A 774 32.66 1.66 6.63
N HIS A 775 32.40 1.45 5.34
CA HIS A 775 32.87 0.24 4.65
C HIS A 775 34.39 0.13 4.66
N LYS A 776 35.13 1.19 4.32
CA LYS A 776 36.58 1.20 4.37
C LYS A 776 37.10 0.85 5.74
N ALA A 777 36.53 1.44 6.80
CA ALA A 777 36.92 1.18 8.16
C ALA A 777 36.63 -0.27 8.62
N VAL A 778 35.51 -0.88 8.15
CA VAL A 778 35.22 -2.29 8.39
C VAL A 778 36.23 -3.20 7.67
N LEU A 779 36.60 -2.90 6.43
CA LEU A 779 37.61 -3.66 5.69
C LEU A 779 38.98 -3.62 6.36
N GLU A 780 39.36 -2.47 6.95
CA GLU A 780 40.60 -2.35 7.73
C GLU A 780 40.55 -3.25 8.97
N GLN A 781 39.46 -3.25 9.74
CA GLN A 781 39.28 -4.14 10.88
C GLN A 781 39.25 -5.64 10.50
N ILE A 782 38.64 -5.98 9.38
CA ILE A 782 38.65 -7.37 8.86
C ILE A 782 40.09 -7.80 8.57
N LYS A 783 40.89 -6.94 7.94
CA LYS A 783 42.32 -7.22 7.66
C LYS A 783 43.14 -7.40 8.94
N GLU A 784 42.87 -6.62 9.98
CA GLU A 784 43.53 -6.75 11.29
C GLU A 784 43.15 -8.08 11.95
N LYS A 785 41.86 -8.45 12.01
CA LYS A 785 41.41 -9.72 12.58
C LYS A 785 41.99 -10.95 11.86
N LEU A 786 42.12 -10.91 10.53
CA LEU A 786 42.70 -12.01 9.75
C LEU A 786 44.20 -12.15 10.06
N LYS A 787 44.93 -11.05 10.24
CA LYS A 787 46.34 -11.10 10.66
C LYS A 787 46.54 -11.66 12.08
N GLU A 788 45.62 -11.39 13.00
CA GLU A 788 45.62 -11.92 14.35
C GLU A 788 45.25 -13.44 14.40
N SER A 789 44.46 -13.92 13.42
CA SER A 789 44.11 -15.34 13.36
C SER A 789 45.18 -16.21 12.67
N ASP A 790 46.08 -15.59 11.91
CA ASP A 790 47.26 -16.26 11.30
C ASP A 790 48.50 -16.28 12.22
N LEU A 791 48.41 -15.69 13.41
CA LEU A 791 49.37 -15.77 14.53
C LEU A 791 48.84 -16.70 15.59
#